data_53e5f943b7726fd27675687d59bd7f82
#
_entry.id   53e5f943b7726fd27675687d59bd7f82
#
_cell.length_a   1.000
_cell.length_b   1.000
_cell.length_c   1.000
_cell.angle_alpha   90.00
_cell.angle_beta   90.00
_cell.angle_gamma   90.00
#
_symmetry.space_group_name_H-M   'P 1'
#
loop_
_entity.id
_entity.type
_entity.pdbx_description
1 polymer ?
#
loop_
_entity_poly.entity_id
_entity_poly.type
_entity_poly.pdbx_seq_one_letter_code
_entity_poly.pdbx_strand_id
1 'polypeptide(L)'
;MYQPLRQFLITIFFLSSICLFSQQRFTISGTITEASSNETLIGVTLLVPEINTGVTTNDYGFYSLTLPEGEYQIRLSYLGYQDIVQTISLTEDLRLNFEMFEEVEQLDEVVVTEDVEKINIRKPQMSVNTLSVQTIKKIPVILGEADVIKSLLLLPGVTSAGEASSGFNVRGGAADQNLILLDEATIFNSSHLFGFFSVFNPDAIKDVKLFKGGIPARYGGRVSSVLEIFQKEGNSNKFHMTGGIGAVASRLLAEGPIVKDKAAFLIGGRASYAHLALPLFDIPNKAYFYDLNAKLNYKINERNNIYLSGYFGRDVFSISESFENTYGNSVLNFRWNHLFSNKLFSNLSLIYSDYYYGLELDFVGFKWNSGIKNFNVKYDLKHYLSEKFQINYGLNNIYYKFNPGKIIPNSPESGIIEEQLIEKYANEFAAYVDVEHKVTEDLRLQYGLRFSYFMRLGQDELNVYENNNPVIFDPFLLVYREAEPIGTINPIGETLSTFANLEPRISLAYTLNQDNSFKASYTRLAQYLHLLSNTSSPTPLDVWTPSGPFVKPQLLDQYALGYFRNIKNGDYSFETEVFYKDIQNRIDYIDGANLIANNAIEQVILNGTARAYGLELLFRKNQGKFQGWLAYTLSRSEQRTPGRAPVEDNGRSNLETGINLGQWYSTPYDKTHDFSVFGSYTLNKKWTFNSNFIFQTGQPTNYPVGQFEFQGIVVPYYGLRNQERLPDYNRLDISATLTPKKNEGRNWKSEWVFSIYNVYNRMNAASINFRENQDTGVNEAVRTSIFGIVPSVTYNFKF
;
A
#
# COMPACT_ATOMS: atom_id res chain seq x y z
N MET A 1 29.46 -59.33 30.72
CA MET A 1 29.42 -58.41 29.55
C MET A 1 28.12 -58.41 28.74
N TYR A 2 27.07 -59.08 29.14
CA TYR A 2 25.80 -59.24 28.43
C TYR A 2 24.59 -58.47 29.01
N GLN A 3 24.70 -57.92 30.22
CA GLN A 3 23.58 -57.19 30.85
C GLN A 3 23.29 -55.77 30.28
N PRO A 4 24.28 -54.90 29.93
CA PRO A 4 23.98 -53.58 29.42
C PRO A 4 23.40 -53.63 27.97
N LEU A 5 23.78 -54.59 27.17
CA LEU A 5 23.24 -54.73 25.79
C LEU A 5 21.78 -55.14 25.79
N ARG A 6 21.35 -55.97 26.75
CA ARG A 6 19.98 -56.43 26.91
C ARG A 6 19.06 -55.30 27.41
N GLN A 7 19.56 -54.44 28.31
CA GLN A 7 18.83 -53.22 28.74
C GLN A 7 18.73 -52.21 27.63
N PHE A 8 19.77 -52.02 26.83
CA PHE A 8 19.76 -51.13 25.67
C PHE A 8 18.78 -51.59 24.59
N LEU A 9 18.72 -52.89 24.27
CA LEU A 9 17.77 -53.45 23.33
C LEU A 9 16.33 -53.39 23.85
N ILE A 10 16.09 -53.58 25.15
CA ILE A 10 14.75 -53.41 25.75
C ILE A 10 14.31 -51.94 25.71
N THR A 11 15.23 -51.01 25.93
CA THR A 11 14.92 -49.57 25.83
C THR A 11 14.61 -49.11 24.40
N ILE A 12 15.34 -49.63 23.40
CA ILE A 12 15.04 -49.43 21.97
C ILE A 12 13.71 -50.06 21.59
N PHE A 13 13.39 -51.25 22.08
CA PHE A 13 12.10 -51.90 21.82
C PHE A 13 10.93 -51.19 22.49
N PHE A 14 11.10 -50.59 23.66
CA PHE A 14 10.11 -49.71 24.31
C PHE A 14 9.96 -48.37 23.59
N LEU A 15 11.05 -47.78 23.12
CA LEU A 15 11.01 -46.55 22.31
C LEU A 15 10.36 -46.79 20.93
N SER A 16 10.57 -47.94 20.31
CA SER A 16 9.90 -48.31 19.05
C SER A 16 8.40 -48.61 19.20
N SER A 17 7.97 -49.08 20.38
CA SER A 17 6.53 -49.36 20.65
C SER A 17 5.72 -48.07 20.91
N ILE A 18 6.33 -46.95 21.23
CA ILE A 18 5.65 -45.66 21.42
C ILE A 18 5.29 -44.99 20.06
N CYS A 19 5.88 -45.47 18.97
CA CYS A 19 5.61 -44.92 17.62
C CYS A 19 4.39 -45.51 16.90
N LEU A 20 3.60 -46.43 17.49
CA LEU A 20 2.58 -47.22 16.77
C LEU A 20 1.12 -46.79 16.98
N PHE A 21 0.82 -45.69 17.67
CA PHE A 21 -0.53 -45.12 17.70
C PHE A 21 -0.57 -43.78 16.96
N SER A 22 -0.18 -43.75 15.70
CA SER A 22 -0.56 -42.66 14.84
C SER A 22 -2.05 -42.80 14.50
N GLN A 23 -2.91 -41.99 15.11
CA GLN A 23 -4.30 -41.87 14.65
C GLN A 23 -4.29 -41.53 13.15
N GLN A 24 -5.07 -42.30 12.39
CA GLN A 24 -5.23 -42.07 10.97
C GLN A 24 -5.77 -40.64 10.77
N ARG A 25 -5.18 -39.85 9.87
CA ARG A 25 -5.51 -38.46 9.65
C ARG A 25 -5.91 -38.25 8.22
N PHE A 26 -7.01 -37.53 8.01
CA PHE A 26 -7.56 -37.22 6.71
C PHE A 26 -7.65 -35.72 6.50
N THR A 27 -7.68 -35.32 5.24
CA THR A 27 -7.67 -33.91 4.86
C THR A 27 -9.03 -33.51 4.27
N ILE A 28 -9.60 -32.43 4.81
CA ILE A 28 -10.72 -31.71 4.19
C ILE A 28 -10.14 -30.55 3.41
N SER A 29 -10.45 -30.47 2.12
CA SER A 29 -10.00 -29.36 1.27
C SER A 29 -11.11 -28.93 0.31
N GLY A 30 -11.03 -27.70 -0.17
CA GLY A 30 -12.01 -27.18 -1.11
C GLY A 30 -11.87 -25.70 -1.35
N THR A 31 -12.82 -25.16 -2.10
CA THR A 31 -12.92 -23.72 -2.40
C THR A 31 -14.23 -23.19 -1.82
N ILE A 32 -14.18 -22.00 -1.24
CA ILE A 32 -15.36 -21.29 -0.73
C ILE A 32 -15.65 -20.12 -1.68
N THR A 33 -16.90 -20.07 -2.15
CA THR A 33 -17.37 -19.06 -3.11
C THR A 33 -18.61 -18.34 -2.59
N GLU A 34 -18.88 -17.19 -3.17
CA GLU A 34 -20.14 -16.47 -2.99
C GLU A 34 -21.23 -17.09 -3.86
N ALA A 35 -22.39 -17.41 -3.26
CA ALA A 35 -23.49 -18.08 -3.96
C ALA A 35 -24.08 -17.26 -5.12
N SER A 36 -24.06 -15.93 -5.04
CA SER A 36 -24.65 -15.04 -6.06
C SER A 36 -23.80 -14.87 -7.30
N SER A 37 -22.48 -14.93 -7.18
CA SER A 37 -21.50 -14.62 -8.24
C SER A 37 -20.60 -15.78 -8.62
N ASN A 38 -20.48 -16.79 -7.74
CA ASN A 38 -19.49 -17.86 -7.82
C ASN A 38 -18.04 -17.37 -7.63
N GLU A 39 -17.87 -16.15 -7.13
CA GLU A 39 -16.58 -15.53 -6.86
C GLU A 39 -15.94 -16.18 -5.63
N THR A 40 -14.65 -16.46 -5.67
CA THR A 40 -13.94 -17.06 -4.53
C THR A 40 -13.86 -16.10 -3.35
N LEU A 41 -14.03 -16.57 -2.11
CA LEU A 41 -13.99 -15.74 -0.90
C LEU A 41 -12.65 -15.87 -0.18
N ILE A 42 -11.98 -14.72 0.04
CA ILE A 42 -10.66 -14.58 0.67
C ILE A 42 -10.82 -14.47 2.19
N GLY A 43 -10.10 -15.29 2.96
CA GLY A 43 -10.04 -15.13 4.42
C GLY A 43 -11.27 -15.66 5.17
N VAL A 44 -12.15 -16.44 4.51
CA VAL A 44 -13.24 -17.15 5.18
C VAL A 44 -12.65 -18.10 6.22
N THR A 45 -13.22 -18.09 7.40
CA THR A 45 -12.80 -18.98 8.48
C THR A 45 -13.61 -20.27 8.46
N LEU A 46 -12.89 -21.38 8.47
CA LEU A 46 -13.40 -22.70 8.72
C LEU A 46 -12.91 -23.16 10.09
N LEU A 47 -13.83 -23.31 11.05
CA LEU A 47 -13.55 -23.69 12.44
C LEU A 47 -14.16 -25.06 12.73
N VAL A 48 -13.45 -25.85 13.53
CA VAL A 48 -13.91 -27.12 14.12
C VAL A 48 -13.94 -26.90 15.64
N PRO A 49 -15.11 -26.55 16.22
CA PRO A 49 -15.21 -26.13 17.63
C PRO A 49 -14.78 -27.21 18.61
N GLU A 50 -15.08 -28.49 18.34
CA GLU A 50 -14.83 -29.63 19.23
C GLU A 50 -13.34 -29.79 19.60
N ILE A 51 -12.46 -29.42 18.67
CA ILE A 51 -11.00 -29.54 18.87
C ILE A 51 -10.32 -28.16 18.80
N ASN A 52 -11.12 -27.09 18.83
CA ASN A 52 -10.67 -25.68 18.83
C ASN A 52 -9.60 -25.38 17.74
N THR A 53 -9.79 -25.95 16.56
CA THR A 53 -8.86 -25.79 15.44
C THR A 53 -9.58 -25.29 14.19
N GLY A 54 -8.86 -24.67 13.27
CA GLY A 54 -9.45 -24.15 12.05
C GLY A 54 -8.41 -23.61 11.08
N VAL A 55 -8.87 -23.27 9.88
CA VAL A 55 -8.07 -22.70 8.80
C VAL A 55 -8.84 -21.54 8.16
N THR A 56 -8.13 -20.63 7.51
CA THR A 56 -8.75 -19.58 6.67
C THR A 56 -8.47 -19.87 5.21
N THR A 57 -9.42 -19.51 4.33
CA THR A 57 -9.16 -19.54 2.89
C THR A 57 -7.98 -18.63 2.54
N ASN A 58 -7.18 -19.07 1.57
CA ASN A 58 -6.11 -18.24 1.00
C ASN A 58 -6.67 -17.14 0.09
N ASP A 59 -5.79 -16.35 -0.53
CA ASP A 59 -6.18 -15.24 -1.42
C ASP A 59 -6.95 -15.68 -2.69
N TYR A 60 -7.17 -16.98 -2.85
CA TYR A 60 -7.88 -17.62 -3.98
C TYR A 60 -9.07 -18.48 -3.53
N GLY A 61 -9.52 -18.28 -2.29
CA GLY A 61 -10.67 -19.01 -1.73
C GLY A 61 -10.42 -20.48 -1.38
N PHE A 62 -9.20 -21.00 -1.55
CA PHE A 62 -8.85 -22.37 -1.25
C PHE A 62 -8.51 -22.56 0.24
N TYR A 63 -8.98 -23.68 0.83
CA TYR A 63 -8.63 -24.10 2.17
C TYR A 63 -8.20 -25.57 2.21
N SER A 64 -7.43 -25.94 3.23
CA SER A 64 -7.06 -27.34 3.50
C SER A 64 -6.82 -27.52 5.00
N LEU A 65 -7.47 -28.49 5.61
CA LEU A 65 -7.41 -28.81 7.03
C LEU A 65 -7.27 -30.33 7.23
N THR A 66 -6.21 -30.78 7.90
CA THR A 66 -5.95 -32.19 8.17
C THR A 66 -6.28 -32.49 9.63
N LEU A 67 -7.20 -33.44 9.88
CA LEU A 67 -7.70 -33.80 11.20
C LEU A 67 -7.56 -35.30 11.41
N PRO A 68 -7.59 -35.83 12.68
CA PRO A 68 -7.78 -37.24 12.97
C PRO A 68 -9.10 -37.78 12.37
N GLU A 69 -9.20 -39.08 12.19
CA GLU A 69 -10.48 -39.73 11.87
C GLU A 69 -11.53 -39.43 12.94
N GLY A 70 -12.76 -39.05 12.53
CA GLY A 70 -13.83 -38.70 13.46
C GLY A 70 -15.02 -37.98 12.83
N GLU A 71 -16.02 -37.71 13.64
CA GLU A 71 -17.14 -36.85 13.29
C GLU A 71 -16.89 -35.46 13.83
N TYR A 72 -17.11 -34.45 12.97
CA TYR A 72 -16.82 -33.05 13.30
C TYR A 72 -17.94 -32.13 12.81
N GLN A 73 -18.25 -31.12 13.60
CA GLN A 73 -19.06 -29.99 13.17
C GLN A 73 -18.12 -28.91 12.59
N ILE A 74 -18.26 -28.60 11.29
CA ILE A 74 -17.55 -27.51 10.64
C ILE A 74 -18.43 -26.27 10.67
N ARG A 75 -17.88 -25.16 11.13
CA ARG A 75 -18.50 -23.85 11.05
C ARG A 75 -17.69 -22.95 10.11
N LEU A 76 -18.38 -22.39 9.10
CA LEU A 76 -17.83 -21.40 8.18
C LEU A 76 -18.38 -20.02 8.58
N SER A 77 -17.49 -19.03 8.72
CA SER A 77 -17.91 -17.65 8.99
C SER A 77 -17.08 -16.65 8.20
N TYR A 78 -17.74 -15.60 7.73
CA TYR A 78 -17.14 -14.50 7.00
C TYR A 78 -17.98 -13.23 7.17
N LEU A 79 -17.32 -12.07 7.34
CA LEU A 79 -17.99 -10.79 7.59
C LEU A 79 -18.94 -10.42 6.44
N GLY A 80 -20.22 -10.16 6.76
CA GLY A 80 -21.26 -9.84 5.78
C GLY A 80 -21.90 -11.04 5.10
N TYR A 81 -21.61 -12.27 5.57
CA TYR A 81 -22.17 -13.50 5.04
C TYR A 81 -22.83 -14.34 6.14
N GLN A 82 -23.80 -15.14 5.77
CA GLN A 82 -24.47 -16.07 6.68
C GLN A 82 -23.51 -17.22 7.05
N ASP A 83 -23.49 -17.55 8.34
CA ASP A 83 -22.72 -18.69 8.82
C ASP A 83 -23.26 -20.00 8.28
N ILE A 84 -22.37 -20.92 7.92
CA ILE A 84 -22.73 -22.30 7.53
C ILE A 84 -22.22 -23.24 8.62
N VAL A 85 -23.11 -24.10 9.12
CA VAL A 85 -22.75 -25.18 10.04
C VAL A 85 -23.10 -26.51 9.40
N GLN A 86 -22.10 -27.40 9.30
CA GLN A 86 -22.28 -28.72 8.68
C GLN A 86 -21.54 -29.79 9.48
N THR A 87 -22.21 -30.90 9.78
CA THR A 87 -21.57 -32.09 10.37
C THR A 87 -21.00 -32.97 9.25
N ILE A 88 -19.78 -33.45 9.45
CA ILE A 88 -19.08 -34.35 8.51
C ILE A 88 -18.53 -35.58 9.27
N SER A 89 -18.48 -36.70 8.58
CA SER A 89 -17.75 -37.91 9.01
C SER A 89 -16.47 -38.02 8.19
N LEU A 90 -15.32 -37.86 8.85
CA LEU A 90 -14.01 -37.83 8.22
C LEU A 90 -13.32 -39.18 8.35
N THR A 91 -13.54 -40.08 7.38
CA THR A 91 -12.96 -41.42 7.30
C THR A 91 -11.99 -41.58 6.10
N GLU A 92 -11.95 -40.56 5.23
CA GLU A 92 -11.06 -40.48 4.07
C GLU A 92 -10.81 -38.99 3.71
N ASP A 93 -9.89 -38.71 2.79
CA ASP A 93 -9.69 -37.34 2.29
C ASP A 93 -10.94 -36.85 1.57
N LEU A 94 -11.52 -35.75 2.04
CA LEU A 94 -12.75 -35.16 1.52
C LEU A 94 -12.46 -33.84 0.78
N ARG A 95 -13.10 -33.70 -0.38
CA ARG A 95 -13.14 -32.42 -1.07
C ARG A 95 -14.53 -31.81 -0.96
N LEU A 96 -14.64 -30.70 -0.23
CA LEU A 96 -15.90 -30.00 0.03
C LEU A 96 -15.78 -28.55 -0.42
N ASN A 97 -16.60 -28.16 -1.39
CA ASN A 97 -16.76 -26.76 -1.78
C ASN A 97 -17.99 -26.20 -1.09
N PHE A 98 -17.92 -24.93 -0.66
CA PHE A 98 -19.04 -24.26 0.02
C PHE A 98 -19.41 -22.98 -0.73
N GLU A 99 -20.70 -22.68 -0.75
CA GLU A 99 -21.26 -21.45 -1.28
C GLU A 99 -21.87 -20.65 -0.14
N MET A 100 -21.34 -19.45 0.13
CA MET A 100 -21.83 -18.58 1.20
C MET A 100 -22.79 -17.53 0.63
N PHE A 101 -23.87 -17.26 1.33
CA PHE A 101 -24.86 -16.24 0.99
C PHE A 101 -24.54 -14.96 1.73
N GLU A 102 -24.60 -13.81 1.02
CA GLU A 102 -24.53 -12.50 1.69
C GLU A 102 -25.65 -12.40 2.74
N GLU A 103 -25.32 -11.86 3.88
CA GLU A 103 -26.32 -11.53 4.90
C GLU A 103 -27.12 -10.33 4.42
N VAL A 104 -28.36 -10.57 3.97
CA VAL A 104 -29.29 -9.48 3.69
C VAL A 104 -29.66 -8.89 5.04
N GLU A 105 -29.30 -7.63 5.31
CA GLU A 105 -29.68 -6.90 6.52
C GLU A 105 -31.22 -6.93 6.71
N GLN A 106 -31.73 -7.98 7.34
CA GLN A 106 -33.03 -7.95 7.96
C GLN A 106 -32.84 -7.30 9.34
N LEU A 107 -33.49 -6.17 9.55
CA LEU A 107 -33.48 -5.40 10.81
C LEU A 107 -34.31 -6.09 11.92
N ASP A 108 -34.39 -7.40 11.92
CA ASP A 108 -34.95 -8.19 13.00
C ASP A 108 -33.84 -9.04 13.61
N GLU A 109 -33.52 -8.70 14.85
CA GLU A 109 -32.66 -9.40 15.81
C GLU A 109 -31.26 -9.83 15.28
N VAL A 110 -30.26 -9.04 15.67
CA VAL A 110 -28.85 -9.31 15.42
C VAL A 110 -28.48 -10.65 16.05
N VAL A 111 -28.32 -11.67 15.25
CA VAL A 111 -27.62 -12.90 15.67
C VAL A 111 -26.13 -12.55 15.72
N VAL A 112 -25.61 -12.51 16.92
CA VAL A 112 -24.20 -12.27 17.22
C VAL A 112 -23.37 -13.40 16.61
N THR A 113 -22.60 -13.10 15.57
CA THR A 113 -21.60 -14.05 15.03
C THR A 113 -20.33 -13.93 15.86
N GLU A 114 -20.20 -14.83 16.85
CA GLU A 114 -19.15 -14.79 17.87
C GLU A 114 -17.70 -14.95 17.35
N ASP A 115 -17.47 -15.41 16.10
CA ASP A 115 -16.17 -15.98 15.75
C ASP A 115 -15.31 -15.18 14.77
N VAL A 116 -15.84 -14.19 14.03
CA VAL A 116 -15.09 -13.47 13.01
C VAL A 116 -13.96 -12.62 13.62
N GLU A 117 -14.16 -12.06 14.81
CA GLU A 117 -13.17 -11.22 15.49
C GLU A 117 -12.18 -11.99 16.35
N LYS A 118 -12.57 -13.15 16.87
CA LYS A 118 -11.66 -14.06 17.61
C LYS A 118 -10.47 -14.53 16.76
N ILE A 119 -10.57 -14.47 15.43
CA ILE A 119 -9.49 -14.85 14.51
C ILE A 119 -8.35 -13.83 14.52
N ASN A 120 -8.66 -12.54 14.55
CA ASN A 120 -7.63 -11.49 14.62
C ASN A 120 -6.80 -11.56 15.90
N ILE A 121 -7.38 -12.05 16.99
CA ILE A 121 -6.69 -12.28 18.25
C ILE A 121 -5.68 -13.44 18.14
N ARG A 122 -6.00 -14.50 17.43
CA ARG A 122 -5.18 -15.73 17.34
C ARG A 122 -4.13 -15.70 16.24
N LYS A 123 -4.31 -14.91 15.17
CA LYS A 123 -3.33 -14.84 14.08
C LYS A 123 -2.04 -14.17 14.57
N PRO A 124 -0.85 -14.74 14.26
CA PRO A 124 0.44 -14.13 14.61
C PRO A 124 0.66 -12.78 13.93
N GLN A 125 0.07 -12.62 12.74
CA GLN A 125 0.16 -11.34 12.01
C GLN A 125 -0.43 -10.21 12.84
N MET A 126 0.35 -9.15 13.01
CA MET A 126 -0.06 -7.91 13.65
C MET A 126 0.15 -6.73 12.70
N SER A 127 -0.42 -5.58 13.03
CA SER A 127 -0.29 -4.38 12.21
C SER A 127 -0.89 -4.53 10.80
N VAL A 128 -1.93 -5.36 10.66
CA VAL A 128 -2.63 -5.58 9.39
C VAL A 128 -4.04 -5.04 9.50
N ASN A 129 -4.38 -4.12 8.62
CA ASN A 129 -5.72 -3.57 8.54
C ASN A 129 -6.40 -4.02 7.24
N THR A 130 -7.57 -4.60 7.36
CA THR A 130 -8.45 -4.92 6.22
C THR A 130 -9.62 -3.95 6.20
N LEU A 131 -9.91 -3.37 5.05
CA LEU A 131 -11.09 -2.52 4.84
C LEU A 131 -12.02 -3.19 3.83
N SER A 132 -13.25 -3.46 4.24
CA SER A 132 -14.28 -3.94 3.31
C SER A 132 -14.69 -2.84 2.34
N VAL A 133 -15.03 -3.22 1.12
CA VAL A 133 -15.54 -2.29 0.10
C VAL A 133 -16.82 -1.59 0.56
N GLN A 134 -17.65 -2.27 1.34
CA GLN A 134 -18.87 -1.69 1.92
C GLN A 134 -18.52 -0.55 2.90
N THR A 135 -17.50 -0.71 3.73
CA THR A 135 -17.01 0.35 4.63
C THR A 135 -16.43 1.52 3.84
N ILE A 136 -15.61 1.25 2.83
CA ILE A 136 -15.02 2.28 1.96
C ILE A 136 -16.12 3.14 1.30
N LYS A 137 -17.21 2.54 0.84
CA LYS A 137 -18.35 3.25 0.22
C LYS A 137 -19.16 4.10 1.21
N LYS A 138 -19.09 3.84 2.52
CA LYS A 138 -19.78 4.64 3.57
C LYS A 138 -18.97 5.88 3.98
N ILE A 139 -17.66 5.90 3.80
CA ILE A 139 -16.79 6.99 4.24
C ILE A 139 -17.05 8.24 3.38
N PRO A 140 -17.42 9.39 4.00
CA PRO A 140 -17.52 10.65 3.27
C PRO A 140 -16.17 11.09 2.73
N VAL A 141 -16.11 11.40 1.45
CA VAL A 141 -14.90 11.86 0.77
C VAL A 141 -15.18 13.07 -0.11
N ILE A 142 -14.12 13.76 -0.51
CA ILE A 142 -14.23 14.91 -1.39
C ILE A 142 -14.90 14.52 -2.72
N LEU A 143 -15.73 15.40 -3.26
CA LEU A 143 -16.43 15.23 -4.55
C LEU A 143 -17.37 14.02 -4.61
N GLY A 144 -17.61 13.32 -3.47
CA GLY A 144 -18.63 12.28 -3.33
C GLY A 144 -18.30 10.94 -3.98
N GLU A 145 -17.07 10.70 -4.40
CA GLU A 145 -16.62 9.39 -4.92
C GLU A 145 -15.87 8.60 -3.84
N ALA A 146 -16.31 7.36 -3.57
CA ALA A 146 -15.65 6.49 -2.62
C ALA A 146 -14.19 6.23 -3.02
N ASP A 147 -13.27 6.32 -2.06
CA ASP A 147 -11.82 6.30 -2.32
C ASP A 147 -11.09 5.39 -1.33
N VAL A 148 -10.33 4.44 -1.86
CA VAL A 148 -9.57 3.46 -1.07
C VAL A 148 -8.48 4.13 -0.24
N ILE A 149 -7.66 4.98 -0.88
CA ILE A 149 -6.52 5.62 -0.20
C ILE A 149 -7.02 6.59 0.88
N LYS A 150 -8.05 7.40 0.57
CA LYS A 150 -8.63 8.32 1.57
C LYS A 150 -9.24 7.57 2.77
N SER A 151 -9.78 6.37 2.53
CA SER A 151 -10.30 5.51 3.61
C SER A 151 -9.19 4.98 4.52
N LEU A 152 -8.02 4.64 3.96
CA LEU A 152 -6.85 4.18 4.72
C LEU A 152 -6.29 5.29 5.62
N LEU A 153 -6.41 6.56 5.24
CA LEU A 153 -5.96 7.71 6.05
C LEU A 153 -6.73 7.89 7.38
N LEU A 154 -7.81 7.15 7.59
CA LEU A 154 -8.56 7.13 8.85
C LEU A 154 -8.09 6.02 9.81
N LEU A 155 -7.06 5.27 9.44
CA LEU A 155 -6.47 4.19 10.25
C LEU A 155 -5.24 4.70 11.00
N PRO A 156 -4.95 4.16 12.20
CA PRO A 156 -3.80 4.61 12.97
C PRO A 156 -2.49 4.31 12.25
N GLY A 157 -1.55 5.23 12.34
CA GLY A 157 -0.23 5.14 11.70
C GLY A 157 -0.21 5.36 10.19
N VAL A 158 -1.33 5.84 9.59
CA VAL A 158 -1.42 6.14 8.16
C VAL A 158 -1.75 7.62 7.98
N THR A 159 -0.88 8.38 7.35
CA THR A 159 -1.03 9.83 7.18
C THR A 159 -0.96 10.22 5.71
N SER A 160 -1.59 11.34 5.35
CA SER A 160 -1.41 11.96 4.03
C SER A 160 -0.08 12.70 3.97
N ALA A 161 0.56 12.71 2.81
CA ALA A 161 1.72 13.56 2.55
C ALA A 161 1.37 15.06 2.42
N GLY A 162 0.08 15.39 2.40
CA GLY A 162 -0.46 16.76 2.30
C GLY A 162 -1.88 16.75 1.73
N GLU A 163 -2.56 17.90 1.75
CA GLU A 163 -3.82 18.05 1.03
C GLU A 163 -3.53 18.09 -0.49
N ALA A 164 -4.27 17.31 -1.28
CA ALA A 164 -4.02 17.13 -2.71
C ALA A 164 -2.59 16.65 -3.04
N SER A 165 -2.07 15.71 -2.27
CA SER A 165 -0.79 15.06 -2.55
C SER A 165 -1.00 13.60 -2.95
N SER A 166 -0.15 13.12 -3.85
CA SER A 166 -0.10 11.71 -4.24
C SER A 166 0.51 10.86 -3.12
N GLY A 167 -0.08 9.68 -2.87
CA GLY A 167 0.45 8.70 -1.94
C GLY A 167 0.06 8.93 -0.47
N PHE A 168 0.64 8.11 0.38
CA PHE A 168 0.42 8.10 1.83
C PHE A 168 1.68 7.66 2.55
N ASN A 169 1.77 8.02 3.82
CA ASN A 169 2.89 7.67 4.70
C ASN A 169 2.43 6.67 5.75
N VAL A 170 3.26 5.67 6.08
CA VAL A 170 2.94 4.65 7.07
C VAL A 170 4.01 4.60 8.14
N ARG A 171 3.61 4.83 9.41
CA ARG A 171 4.51 4.79 10.56
C ARG A 171 5.79 5.60 10.32
N GLY A 172 5.62 6.84 9.86
CA GLY A 172 6.74 7.75 9.59
C GLY A 172 7.67 7.32 8.45
N GLY A 173 7.23 6.44 7.56
CA GLY A 173 7.93 6.12 6.32
C GLY A 173 7.51 7.04 5.17
N ALA A 174 8.39 7.23 4.19
CA ALA A 174 8.11 8.01 2.99
C ALA A 174 7.12 7.30 2.05
N ALA A 175 6.47 8.04 1.17
CA ALA A 175 5.47 7.48 0.25
C ALA A 175 6.04 6.43 -0.70
N ASP A 176 7.28 6.59 -1.19
CA ASP A 176 8.00 5.63 -2.05
C ASP A 176 8.39 4.33 -1.35
N GLN A 177 8.34 4.32 -0.01
CA GLN A 177 8.64 3.15 0.81
C GLN A 177 7.45 2.20 0.98
N ASN A 178 6.30 2.51 0.38
CA ASN A 178 5.11 1.65 0.37
C ASN A 178 5.07 0.82 -0.92
N LEU A 179 4.87 -0.49 -0.79
CA LEU A 179 4.58 -1.37 -1.93
C LEU A 179 3.07 -1.38 -2.18
N ILE A 180 2.64 -0.89 -3.32
CA ILE A 180 1.23 -0.83 -3.69
C ILE A 180 0.99 -1.82 -4.83
N LEU A 181 0.09 -2.78 -4.59
CA LEU A 181 -0.20 -3.88 -5.49
C LEU A 181 -1.68 -3.91 -5.89
N LEU A 182 -1.95 -4.02 -7.18
CA LEU A 182 -3.27 -4.32 -7.73
C LEU A 182 -3.21 -5.69 -8.42
N ASP A 183 -3.92 -6.69 -7.89
CA ASP A 183 -3.80 -8.08 -8.35
C ASP A 183 -2.33 -8.53 -8.49
N GLU A 184 -1.47 -8.24 -7.49
CA GLU A 184 -0.01 -8.50 -7.44
C GLU A 184 0.86 -7.61 -8.35
N ALA A 185 0.29 -6.82 -9.27
CA ALA A 185 1.03 -5.90 -10.12
C ALA A 185 1.37 -4.59 -9.38
N THR A 186 2.60 -4.12 -9.53
CA THR A 186 3.06 -2.88 -8.88
C THR A 186 2.40 -1.66 -9.50
N ILE A 187 1.78 -0.82 -8.67
CA ILE A 187 1.29 0.52 -9.00
C ILE A 187 2.29 1.54 -8.47
N PHE A 188 2.93 2.29 -9.35
CA PHE A 188 3.97 3.26 -8.98
C PHE A 188 3.39 4.60 -8.53
N ASN A 189 2.25 5.02 -9.09
CA ASN A 189 1.51 6.19 -8.63
C ASN A 189 0.06 5.76 -8.34
N SER A 190 -0.38 5.93 -7.10
CA SER A 190 -1.68 5.46 -6.61
C SER A 190 -2.81 6.48 -6.76
N SER A 191 -2.57 7.62 -7.42
CA SER A 191 -3.50 8.75 -7.41
C SER A 191 -3.73 9.35 -8.79
N HIS A 192 -4.96 9.79 -9.02
CA HIS A 192 -5.36 10.69 -10.11
C HIS A 192 -5.38 12.15 -9.63
N LEU A 193 -5.16 13.09 -10.58
CA LEU A 193 -5.23 14.53 -10.38
C LEU A 193 -4.47 14.98 -9.11
N PHE A 194 -3.18 14.62 -9.03
CA PHE A 194 -2.31 15.02 -7.91
C PHE A 194 -2.80 14.57 -6.51
N GLY A 195 -3.56 13.48 -6.41
CA GLY A 195 -4.02 12.93 -5.13
C GLY A 195 -5.46 13.24 -4.78
N PHE A 196 -6.25 13.82 -5.68
CA PHE A 196 -7.68 14.05 -5.42
C PHE A 196 -8.47 12.75 -5.43
N PHE A 197 -8.13 11.79 -6.29
CA PHE A 197 -8.74 10.47 -6.37
C PHE A 197 -7.68 9.38 -6.35
N SER A 198 -8.01 8.21 -5.81
CA SER A 198 -7.16 7.03 -5.99
C SER A 198 -7.39 6.39 -7.35
N VAL A 199 -6.36 5.68 -7.85
CA VAL A 199 -6.46 4.91 -9.11
C VAL A 199 -7.35 3.67 -8.97
N PHE A 200 -7.84 3.37 -7.79
CA PHE A 200 -8.61 2.16 -7.47
C PHE A 200 -10.10 2.40 -7.60
N ASN A 201 -10.73 1.78 -8.61
CA ASN A 201 -12.18 1.85 -8.80
C ASN A 201 -12.89 1.03 -7.69
N PRO A 202 -13.67 1.66 -6.78
CA PRO A 202 -14.29 0.98 -5.65
C PRO A 202 -15.32 -0.09 -6.05
N ASP A 203 -15.85 -0.04 -7.27
CA ASP A 203 -16.80 -1.04 -7.76
C ASP A 203 -16.10 -2.30 -8.29
N ALA A 204 -14.83 -2.18 -8.72
CA ALA A 204 -14.01 -3.29 -9.23
C ALA A 204 -13.22 -4.02 -8.11
N ILE A 205 -13.17 -3.47 -6.89
CA ILE A 205 -12.35 -4.02 -5.80
C ILE A 205 -13.13 -5.08 -5.02
N LYS A 206 -12.40 -6.11 -4.58
CA LYS A 206 -12.85 -7.21 -3.74
C LYS A 206 -12.32 -7.11 -2.32
N ASP A 207 -11.02 -6.90 -2.16
CA ASP A 207 -10.34 -6.90 -0.87
C ASP A 207 -9.21 -5.88 -0.83
N VAL A 208 -9.02 -5.24 0.34
CA VAL A 208 -7.97 -4.24 0.59
C VAL A 208 -7.28 -4.58 1.89
N LYS A 209 -5.99 -4.90 1.83
CA LYS A 209 -5.15 -5.21 2.99
C LYS A 209 -3.95 -4.27 3.06
N LEU A 210 -3.79 -3.61 4.19
CA LEU A 210 -2.61 -2.80 4.50
C LEU A 210 -1.77 -3.47 5.60
N PHE A 211 -0.55 -3.86 5.26
CA PHE A 211 0.45 -4.39 6.19
C PHE A 211 1.37 -3.25 6.61
N LYS A 212 1.27 -2.80 7.86
CA LYS A 212 2.12 -1.75 8.47
C LYS A 212 3.31 -2.34 9.24
N GLY A 213 3.29 -3.65 9.49
CA GLY A 213 4.29 -4.45 10.19
C GLY A 213 3.92 -5.93 10.09
N GLY A 214 4.77 -6.84 10.60
CA GLY A 214 4.53 -8.27 10.46
C GLY A 214 4.37 -8.71 9.00
N ILE A 215 5.07 -8.04 8.08
CA ILE A 215 4.94 -8.23 6.63
C ILE A 215 5.40 -9.64 6.24
N PRO A 216 4.58 -10.49 5.60
CA PRO A 216 4.96 -11.83 5.18
C PRO A 216 6.18 -11.87 4.24
N ALA A 217 6.96 -12.97 4.27
CA ALA A 217 8.21 -13.09 3.52
C ALA A 217 8.01 -13.08 1.98
N ARG A 218 6.80 -13.31 1.49
CA ARG A 218 6.43 -13.20 0.06
C ARG A 218 6.58 -11.77 -0.51
N TYR A 219 6.54 -10.74 0.35
CA TYR A 219 6.69 -9.34 -0.05
C TYR A 219 8.09 -8.82 0.25
N GLY A 220 8.60 -7.95 -0.61
CA GLY A 220 9.89 -7.28 -0.47
C GLY A 220 9.99 -6.06 -1.38
N GLY A 221 11.19 -5.45 -1.44
CA GLY A 221 11.47 -4.33 -2.33
C GLY A 221 10.98 -2.96 -1.84
N ARG A 222 10.32 -2.87 -0.69
CA ARG A 222 9.93 -1.62 -0.01
C ARG A 222 10.09 -1.75 1.49
N VAL A 223 10.37 -0.63 2.18
CA VAL A 223 10.76 -0.64 3.61
C VAL A 223 9.71 -0.05 4.57
N SER A 224 8.53 0.36 4.13
CA SER A 224 7.52 0.93 5.04
C SER A 224 6.30 0.06 5.23
N SER A 225 5.58 -0.24 4.15
CA SER A 225 4.32 -1.00 4.19
C SER A 225 4.05 -1.73 2.89
N VAL A 226 3.04 -2.60 2.92
CA VAL A 226 2.47 -3.24 1.71
C VAL A 226 0.97 -3.00 1.70
N LEU A 227 0.48 -2.37 0.63
CA LEU A 227 -0.94 -2.25 0.31
C LEU A 227 -1.27 -3.23 -0.80
N GLU A 228 -2.03 -4.27 -0.47
CA GLU A 228 -2.48 -5.29 -1.41
C GLU A 228 -3.96 -5.11 -1.70
N ILE A 229 -4.30 -4.99 -2.98
CA ILE A 229 -5.65 -4.77 -3.47
C ILE A 229 -5.97 -5.84 -4.50
N PHE A 230 -7.04 -6.60 -4.27
CA PHE A 230 -7.56 -7.57 -5.23
C PHE A 230 -8.79 -7.03 -5.93
N GLN A 231 -8.85 -7.20 -7.25
CA GLN A 231 -10.03 -6.94 -8.05
C GLN A 231 -11.00 -8.12 -7.97
N LYS A 232 -12.30 -7.84 -8.08
CA LYS A 232 -13.33 -8.88 -8.27
C LYS A 232 -12.98 -9.79 -9.44
N GLU A 233 -13.49 -11.00 -9.40
CA GLU A 233 -13.27 -12.00 -10.46
C GLU A 233 -14.32 -11.92 -11.58
N GLY A 234 -15.41 -11.17 -11.34
CA GLY A 234 -16.58 -11.11 -12.20
C GLY A 234 -17.59 -12.21 -11.90
N ASN A 235 -18.85 -11.99 -12.22
CA ASN A 235 -19.95 -12.87 -11.91
C ASN A 235 -20.09 -13.97 -12.98
N SER A 236 -19.88 -15.23 -12.61
CA SER A 236 -20.03 -16.35 -13.57
C SER A 236 -21.47 -16.88 -13.70
N ASN A 237 -22.41 -16.38 -12.88
CA ASN A 237 -23.80 -16.82 -12.85
C ASN A 237 -24.73 -15.93 -13.66
N LYS A 238 -24.62 -14.60 -13.45
CA LYS A 238 -25.54 -13.60 -14.02
C LYS A 238 -24.79 -12.35 -14.44
N PHE A 239 -25.35 -11.65 -15.40
CA PHE A 239 -24.87 -10.33 -15.78
C PHE A 239 -25.29 -9.30 -14.72
N HIS A 240 -24.35 -8.47 -14.31
CA HIS A 240 -24.55 -7.34 -13.41
C HIS A 240 -23.89 -6.08 -13.96
N MET A 241 -24.47 -4.95 -13.66
CA MET A 241 -23.94 -3.65 -13.96
C MET A 241 -24.04 -2.75 -12.71
N THR A 242 -22.93 -2.10 -12.36
CA THR A 242 -22.87 -1.18 -11.23
C THR A 242 -22.25 0.13 -11.70
N GLY A 243 -22.76 1.26 -11.22
CA GLY A 243 -22.20 2.54 -11.61
C GLY A 243 -22.55 3.66 -10.66
N GLY A 244 -21.91 4.81 -10.89
CA GLY A 244 -22.13 6.04 -10.15
C GLY A 244 -21.98 7.25 -11.05
N ILE A 245 -22.86 8.24 -10.89
CA ILE A 245 -22.80 9.54 -11.56
C ILE A 245 -22.66 10.60 -10.47
N GLY A 246 -21.52 11.24 -10.42
CA GLY A 246 -21.22 12.33 -9.49
C GLY A 246 -21.14 13.68 -10.20
N ALA A 247 -20.85 14.74 -9.44
CA ALA A 247 -20.72 16.09 -10.00
C ALA A 247 -19.44 16.27 -10.85
N VAL A 248 -18.39 15.49 -10.56
CA VAL A 248 -17.04 15.66 -11.14
C VAL A 248 -16.61 14.47 -11.98
N ALA A 249 -17.02 13.27 -11.58
CA ALA A 249 -16.63 12.01 -12.23
C ALA A 249 -17.79 11.04 -12.27
N SER A 250 -17.76 10.11 -13.21
CA SER A 250 -18.68 8.99 -13.32
C SER A 250 -17.89 7.69 -13.48
N ARG A 251 -18.52 6.60 -13.04
CA ARG A 251 -17.99 5.25 -13.15
C ARG A 251 -19.05 4.27 -13.60
N LEU A 252 -18.61 3.24 -14.30
CA LEU A 252 -19.44 2.14 -14.75
C LEU A 252 -18.64 0.85 -14.71
N LEU A 253 -19.25 -0.22 -14.20
CA LEU A 253 -18.71 -1.57 -14.17
C LEU A 253 -19.75 -2.53 -14.72
N ALA A 254 -19.36 -3.40 -15.63
CA ALA A 254 -20.15 -4.51 -16.12
C ALA A 254 -19.42 -5.83 -15.87
N GLU A 255 -20.13 -6.81 -15.36
CA GLU A 255 -19.60 -8.16 -15.08
C GLU A 255 -20.62 -9.21 -15.45
N GLY A 256 -20.17 -10.39 -15.91
CA GLY A 256 -21.08 -11.45 -16.26
C GLY A 256 -20.40 -12.70 -16.79
N PRO A 257 -21.19 -13.79 -17.02
CA PRO A 257 -20.66 -15.03 -17.55
C PRO A 257 -20.31 -14.91 -19.04
N ILE A 258 -19.13 -15.42 -19.40
CA ILE A 258 -18.77 -15.80 -20.77
C ILE A 258 -19.26 -17.24 -21.00
N VAL A 259 -18.97 -18.11 -20.02
CA VAL A 259 -19.50 -19.46 -19.94
C VAL A 259 -19.99 -19.65 -18.50
N LYS A 260 -21.27 -19.94 -18.35
CA LYS A 260 -21.90 -20.09 -17.04
C LYS A 260 -21.12 -21.07 -16.17
N ASP A 261 -20.89 -20.67 -14.89
CA ASP A 261 -20.14 -21.42 -13.84
C ASP A 261 -18.69 -21.74 -14.18
N LYS A 262 -18.13 -21.25 -15.31
CA LYS A 262 -16.76 -21.56 -15.75
C LYS A 262 -15.93 -20.36 -16.10
N ALA A 263 -16.52 -19.36 -16.77
CA ALA A 263 -15.77 -18.20 -17.22
C ALA A 263 -16.58 -16.93 -17.02
N ALA A 264 -15.95 -15.92 -16.47
CA ALA A 264 -16.56 -14.60 -16.28
C ALA A 264 -15.65 -13.49 -16.79
N PHE A 265 -16.26 -12.36 -17.09
CA PHE A 265 -15.57 -11.11 -17.36
C PHE A 265 -16.01 -10.03 -16.37
N LEU A 266 -15.10 -9.09 -16.16
CA LEU A 266 -15.34 -7.82 -15.50
C LEU A 266 -14.69 -6.73 -16.35
N ILE A 267 -15.43 -5.68 -16.68
CA ILE A 267 -14.92 -4.49 -17.36
C ILE A 267 -15.51 -3.28 -16.67
N GLY A 268 -14.66 -2.36 -16.22
CA GLY A 268 -15.05 -1.13 -15.55
C GLY A 268 -14.23 0.04 -16.03
N GLY A 269 -14.83 1.23 -16.01
CA GLY A 269 -14.14 2.46 -16.34
C GLY A 269 -14.64 3.62 -15.51
N ARG A 270 -13.77 4.62 -15.34
CA ARG A 270 -14.09 5.92 -14.74
C ARG A 270 -13.58 7.03 -15.63
N ALA A 271 -14.25 8.16 -15.57
CA ALA A 271 -13.79 9.38 -16.22
C ALA A 271 -14.24 10.61 -15.43
N SER A 272 -13.36 11.59 -15.29
CA SER A 272 -13.71 12.91 -14.77
C SER A 272 -14.03 13.86 -15.93
N TYR A 273 -14.94 14.77 -15.69
CA TYR A 273 -15.44 15.71 -16.71
C TYR A 273 -15.63 17.12 -16.17
N ALA A 274 -15.19 17.43 -14.95
CA ALA A 274 -15.31 18.76 -14.36
C ALA A 274 -14.65 19.84 -15.23
N HIS A 275 -13.56 19.51 -15.92
CA HIS A 275 -12.87 20.41 -16.84
C HIS A 275 -13.75 20.92 -17.98
N LEU A 276 -14.83 20.20 -18.37
CA LEU A 276 -15.77 20.63 -19.41
C LEU A 276 -16.59 21.86 -18.98
N ALA A 277 -16.70 22.11 -17.67
CA ALA A 277 -17.38 23.28 -17.12
C ALA A 277 -16.45 24.48 -16.93
N LEU A 278 -15.15 24.30 -16.85
CA LEU A 278 -14.17 25.39 -16.59
C LEU A 278 -14.23 26.52 -17.63
N PRO A 279 -14.37 26.25 -18.95
CA PRO A 279 -14.49 27.32 -19.94
C PRO A 279 -15.72 28.22 -19.76
N LEU A 280 -16.79 27.73 -19.08
CA LEU A 280 -17.96 28.56 -18.74
C LEU A 280 -17.66 29.64 -17.71
N PHE A 281 -16.50 29.55 -17.06
CA PHE A 281 -16.02 30.50 -16.06
C PHE A 281 -14.74 31.20 -16.51
N ASP A 282 -14.47 31.21 -17.84
CA ASP A 282 -13.26 31.80 -18.45
C ASP A 282 -11.94 31.20 -17.90
N ILE A 283 -11.96 29.95 -17.49
CA ILE A 283 -10.78 29.22 -17.01
C ILE A 283 -10.30 28.26 -18.12
N PRO A 284 -9.19 28.57 -18.84
CA PRO A 284 -8.71 27.75 -19.95
C PRO A 284 -7.98 26.46 -19.52
N ASN A 285 -7.93 26.18 -18.21
CA ASN A 285 -7.22 25.02 -17.68
C ASN A 285 -7.96 23.72 -17.98
N LYS A 286 -7.20 22.63 -18.17
CA LYS A 286 -7.73 21.27 -18.28
C LYS A 286 -7.25 20.43 -17.10
N ALA A 287 -8.15 19.71 -16.45
CA ALA A 287 -7.82 18.75 -15.40
C ALA A 287 -8.79 17.58 -15.51
N TYR A 288 -8.33 16.46 -16.05
CA TYR A 288 -9.15 15.26 -16.16
C TYR A 288 -8.34 13.98 -16.07
N PHE A 289 -9.02 12.93 -15.70
CA PHE A 289 -8.49 11.57 -15.75
C PHE A 289 -9.52 10.61 -16.35
N TYR A 290 -9.04 9.49 -16.83
CA TYR A 290 -9.85 8.31 -17.11
C TYR A 290 -9.06 7.06 -16.80
N ASP A 291 -9.78 6.00 -16.38
CA ASP A 291 -9.21 4.70 -16.16
C ASP A 291 -10.09 3.56 -16.64
N LEU A 292 -9.47 2.41 -16.87
CA LEU A 292 -10.10 1.18 -17.30
C LEU A 292 -9.56 0.02 -16.47
N ASN A 293 -10.46 -0.79 -15.93
CA ASN A 293 -10.20 -2.08 -15.31
C ASN A 293 -10.78 -3.19 -16.17
N ALA A 294 -10.04 -4.26 -16.39
CA ALA A 294 -10.54 -5.45 -17.06
C ALA A 294 -10.02 -6.71 -16.38
N LYS A 295 -10.87 -7.72 -16.21
CA LYS A 295 -10.47 -9.02 -15.70
C LYS A 295 -11.27 -10.13 -16.37
N LEU A 296 -10.56 -11.19 -16.72
CA LEU A 296 -11.14 -12.43 -17.25
C LEU A 296 -10.72 -13.56 -16.31
N ASN A 297 -11.64 -14.43 -15.95
CA ASN A 297 -11.33 -15.65 -15.27
C ASN A 297 -11.84 -16.86 -16.07
N TYR A 298 -11.15 -17.99 -15.95
CA TYR A 298 -11.56 -19.24 -16.57
C TYR A 298 -11.16 -20.43 -15.72
N LYS A 299 -12.16 -21.16 -15.22
CA LYS A 299 -12.01 -22.44 -14.53
C LYS A 299 -11.85 -23.54 -15.56
N ILE A 300 -10.61 -23.96 -15.84
CA ILE A 300 -10.31 -25.06 -16.77
C ILE A 300 -10.88 -26.36 -16.19
N ASN A 301 -10.61 -26.64 -14.91
CA ASN A 301 -11.14 -27.76 -14.15
C ASN A 301 -10.99 -27.48 -12.64
N GLU A 302 -11.35 -28.43 -11.80
CA GLU A 302 -11.32 -28.29 -10.33
C GLU A 302 -9.91 -28.00 -9.75
N ARG A 303 -8.84 -28.24 -10.52
CA ARG A 303 -7.46 -28.03 -10.09
C ARG A 303 -6.76 -26.86 -10.77
N ASN A 304 -7.36 -26.28 -11.80
CA ASN A 304 -6.71 -25.28 -12.65
C ASN A 304 -7.63 -24.11 -12.93
N ASN A 305 -7.25 -22.92 -12.45
CA ASN A 305 -7.91 -21.66 -12.75
C ASN A 305 -6.91 -20.70 -13.37
N ILE A 306 -7.31 -19.99 -14.40
CA ILE A 306 -6.51 -18.94 -15.01
C ILE A 306 -7.23 -17.60 -14.92
N TYR A 307 -6.44 -16.54 -14.76
CA TYR A 307 -6.92 -15.16 -14.68
C TYR A 307 -6.06 -14.27 -15.56
N LEU A 308 -6.69 -13.33 -16.22
CA LEU A 308 -6.02 -12.23 -16.91
C LEU A 308 -6.64 -10.93 -16.41
N SER A 309 -5.85 -10.12 -15.73
CA SER A 309 -6.29 -8.81 -15.23
C SER A 309 -5.44 -7.68 -15.79
N GLY A 310 -6.06 -6.53 -16.01
CA GLY A 310 -5.42 -5.34 -16.51
C GLY A 310 -6.01 -4.08 -15.92
N TYR A 311 -5.17 -3.05 -15.84
CA TYR A 311 -5.53 -1.69 -15.48
C TYR A 311 -4.80 -0.72 -16.42
N PHE A 312 -5.51 0.31 -16.85
CA PHE A 312 -4.96 1.45 -17.55
C PHE A 312 -5.53 2.73 -16.96
N GLY A 313 -4.67 3.69 -16.62
CA GLY A 313 -5.09 5.02 -16.16
C GLY A 313 -4.28 6.11 -16.83
N ARG A 314 -4.94 7.24 -17.11
CA ARG A 314 -4.31 8.44 -17.67
C ARG A 314 -4.86 9.69 -17.01
N ASP A 315 -3.96 10.57 -16.65
CA ASP A 315 -4.20 11.91 -16.15
C ASP A 315 -3.68 12.94 -17.13
N VAL A 316 -4.40 14.03 -17.26
CA VAL A 316 -3.99 15.22 -18.02
C VAL A 316 -4.30 16.46 -17.20
N PHE A 317 -3.29 17.28 -17.01
CA PHE A 317 -3.40 18.57 -16.35
C PHE A 317 -2.70 19.63 -17.21
N SER A 318 -3.42 20.69 -17.59
CA SER A 318 -2.89 21.76 -18.44
C SER A 318 -3.30 23.11 -17.87
N ILE A 319 -2.36 24.07 -17.87
CA ILE A 319 -2.57 25.45 -17.47
C ILE A 319 -2.36 26.34 -18.69
N SER A 320 -3.41 27.01 -19.13
CA SER A 320 -3.35 28.07 -20.16
C SER A 320 -2.61 27.66 -21.44
N GLU A 321 -2.66 26.38 -21.84
CA GLU A 321 -1.95 25.82 -22.99
C GLU A 321 -0.41 25.94 -22.95
N SER A 322 0.14 26.62 -21.94
CA SER A 322 1.59 26.82 -21.79
C SER A 322 2.31 25.72 -21.02
N PHE A 323 1.54 24.94 -20.27
CA PHE A 323 2.03 23.86 -19.43
C PHE A 323 1.06 22.68 -19.54
N GLU A 324 1.54 21.53 -19.96
CA GLU A 324 0.77 20.28 -19.90
C GLU A 324 1.57 19.19 -19.18
N ASN A 325 0.88 18.51 -18.28
CA ASN A 325 1.37 17.37 -17.54
C ASN A 325 0.49 16.15 -17.79
N THR A 326 1.08 15.02 -18.20
CA THR A 326 0.40 13.75 -18.40
C THR A 326 1.09 12.64 -17.64
N TYR A 327 0.34 11.78 -16.96
CA TYR A 327 0.91 10.61 -16.28
C TYR A 327 -0.12 9.49 -16.15
N GLY A 328 0.36 8.28 -15.81
CA GLY A 328 -0.53 7.16 -15.58
C GLY A 328 0.19 5.84 -15.39
N ASN A 329 -0.60 4.80 -15.08
CA ASN A 329 -0.12 3.43 -14.95
C ASN A 329 -0.81 2.54 -15.98
N SER A 330 -0.06 1.56 -16.50
CA SER A 330 -0.59 0.44 -17.27
C SER A 330 -0.08 -0.86 -16.66
N VAL A 331 -0.97 -1.76 -16.30
CA VAL A 331 -0.57 -3.07 -15.77
C VAL A 331 -1.33 -4.19 -16.46
N LEU A 332 -0.64 -5.32 -16.61
CA LEU A 332 -1.21 -6.56 -17.11
C LEU A 332 -0.68 -7.70 -16.24
N ASN A 333 -1.56 -8.57 -15.77
CA ASN A 333 -1.20 -9.74 -14.98
C ASN A 333 -1.90 -10.98 -15.52
N PHE A 334 -1.13 -11.96 -15.95
CA PHE A 334 -1.59 -13.32 -16.21
C PHE A 334 -1.26 -14.19 -14.99
N ARG A 335 -2.25 -14.90 -14.47
CA ARG A 335 -2.13 -15.74 -13.29
C ARG A 335 -2.69 -17.12 -13.54
N TRP A 336 -1.97 -18.15 -13.08
CA TRP A 336 -2.39 -19.54 -13.12
C TRP A 336 -2.32 -20.16 -11.73
N ASN A 337 -3.48 -20.52 -11.20
CA ASN A 337 -3.61 -21.24 -9.95
C ASN A 337 -3.69 -22.73 -10.24
N HIS A 338 -2.83 -23.52 -9.60
CA HIS A 338 -2.82 -24.97 -9.74
C HIS A 338 -2.81 -25.69 -8.39
N LEU A 339 -3.69 -26.68 -8.26
CA LEU A 339 -3.79 -27.52 -7.07
C LEU A 339 -3.10 -28.87 -7.36
N PHE A 340 -1.86 -29.04 -6.87
CA PHE A 340 -1.11 -30.29 -7.02
C PHE A 340 -1.74 -31.46 -6.23
N SER A 341 -2.21 -31.14 -5.01
CA SER A 341 -2.87 -32.11 -4.11
C SER A 341 -3.82 -31.37 -3.16
N ASN A 342 -4.55 -32.11 -2.32
CA ASN A 342 -5.41 -31.56 -1.28
C ASN A 342 -4.66 -30.63 -0.28
N LYS A 343 -3.32 -30.69 -0.26
CA LYS A 343 -2.43 -29.94 0.67
C LYS A 343 -1.50 -28.95 -0.01
N LEU A 344 -1.30 -29.02 -1.32
CA LEU A 344 -0.32 -28.20 -2.03
C LEU A 344 -0.98 -27.39 -3.13
N PHE A 345 -1.05 -26.09 -2.90
CA PHE A 345 -1.56 -25.07 -3.82
C PHE A 345 -0.39 -24.26 -4.41
N SER A 346 -0.49 -23.85 -5.67
CA SER A 346 0.47 -22.95 -6.30
C SER A 346 -0.21 -21.81 -7.07
N ASN A 347 0.52 -20.70 -7.18
CA ASN A 347 0.15 -19.52 -7.95
C ASN A 347 1.36 -19.08 -8.79
N LEU A 348 1.23 -19.10 -10.12
CA LEU A 348 2.19 -18.52 -11.06
C LEU A 348 1.61 -17.21 -11.58
N SER A 349 2.37 -16.13 -11.47
CA SER A 349 2.01 -14.80 -11.97
C SER A 349 3.06 -14.28 -12.93
N LEU A 350 2.62 -13.81 -14.11
CA LEU A 350 3.42 -13.11 -15.10
C LEU A 350 2.90 -11.69 -15.21
N ILE A 351 3.69 -10.71 -14.77
CA ILE A 351 3.22 -9.35 -14.53
C ILE A 351 4.04 -8.38 -15.38
N TYR A 352 3.35 -7.45 -16.03
CA TYR A 352 3.91 -6.25 -16.64
C TYR A 352 3.32 -5.02 -15.96
N SER A 353 4.18 -4.07 -15.57
CA SER A 353 3.78 -2.77 -15.06
C SER A 353 4.58 -1.66 -15.75
N ASP A 354 3.90 -0.59 -16.11
CA ASP A 354 4.44 0.59 -16.77
C ASP A 354 3.86 1.83 -16.11
N TYR A 355 4.72 2.69 -15.59
CA TYR A 355 4.38 4.04 -15.16
C TYR A 355 5.04 5.02 -16.10
N TYR A 356 4.27 5.89 -16.69
CA TYR A 356 4.73 6.92 -17.61
C TYR A 356 4.37 8.31 -17.10
N TYR A 357 5.20 9.24 -17.48
CA TYR A 357 5.08 10.64 -17.13
C TYR A 357 5.53 11.51 -18.30
N GLY A 358 4.79 12.60 -18.58
CA GLY A 358 5.10 13.60 -19.61
C GLY A 358 4.89 15.02 -19.09
N LEU A 359 5.84 15.89 -19.41
CA LEU A 359 5.77 17.33 -19.16
C LEU A 359 6.01 18.05 -20.49
N GLU A 360 5.15 19.01 -20.81
CA GLU A 360 5.29 19.90 -21.95
C GLU A 360 5.23 21.36 -21.50
N LEU A 361 6.22 22.16 -21.89
CA LEU A 361 6.36 23.56 -21.60
C LEU A 361 6.47 24.34 -22.92
N ASP A 362 5.34 24.85 -23.42
CA ASP A 362 5.28 25.50 -24.74
C ASP A 362 6.12 26.77 -24.81
N PHE A 363 6.17 27.55 -23.72
CA PHE A 363 6.96 28.79 -23.65
C PHE A 363 8.48 28.56 -23.73
N VAL A 364 8.97 27.36 -23.46
CA VAL A 364 10.37 26.95 -23.61
C VAL A 364 10.60 26.13 -24.88
N GLY A 365 9.52 25.64 -25.48
CA GLY A 365 9.61 24.67 -26.57
C GLY A 365 10.06 23.27 -26.18
N PHE A 366 9.76 22.86 -24.95
CA PHE A 366 10.30 21.68 -24.27
C PHE A 366 9.22 20.64 -23.99
N LYS A 367 9.50 19.40 -24.35
CA LYS A 367 8.72 18.23 -23.98
C LYS A 367 9.62 17.18 -23.38
N TRP A 368 9.24 16.63 -22.26
CA TRP A 368 10.00 15.60 -21.53
C TRP A 368 9.10 14.40 -21.21
N ASN A 369 9.53 13.18 -21.54
CA ASN A 369 8.85 11.94 -21.27
C ASN A 369 9.74 11.01 -20.43
N SER A 370 9.24 10.57 -19.28
CA SER A 370 9.94 9.73 -18.31
C SER A 370 9.10 8.52 -17.94
N GLY A 371 9.66 7.54 -17.23
CA GLY A 371 8.89 6.40 -16.75
C GLY A 371 9.71 5.23 -16.23
N ILE A 372 9.01 4.24 -15.70
CA ILE A 372 9.57 2.98 -15.22
C ILE A 372 8.71 1.81 -15.70
N LYS A 373 9.36 0.78 -16.25
CA LYS A 373 8.73 -0.47 -16.68
C LYS A 373 9.32 -1.63 -15.91
N ASN A 374 8.46 -2.60 -15.54
CA ASN A 374 8.95 -3.87 -15.01
C ASN A 374 8.25 -5.07 -15.64
N PHE A 375 9.00 -6.18 -15.71
CA PHE A 375 8.51 -7.51 -15.97
C PHE A 375 8.79 -8.38 -14.76
N ASN A 376 7.78 -8.99 -14.20
CA ASN A 376 7.87 -9.78 -12.98
C ASN A 376 7.34 -11.20 -13.23
N VAL A 377 8.14 -12.20 -12.89
CA VAL A 377 7.75 -13.62 -12.84
C VAL A 377 7.77 -14.06 -11.39
N LYS A 378 6.61 -14.44 -10.86
CA LYS A 378 6.42 -14.82 -9.47
C LYS A 378 5.78 -16.20 -9.39
N TYR A 379 6.35 -17.10 -8.57
CA TYR A 379 5.81 -18.43 -8.34
C TYR A 379 5.74 -18.71 -6.85
N ASP A 380 4.53 -18.76 -6.33
CA ASP A 380 4.23 -18.97 -4.91
C ASP A 380 3.61 -20.37 -4.70
N LEU A 381 4.04 -21.07 -3.67
CA LEU A 381 3.48 -22.33 -3.22
C LEU A 381 3.03 -22.21 -1.77
N LYS A 382 1.83 -22.73 -1.49
CA LYS A 382 1.30 -22.86 -0.13
C LYS A 382 1.06 -24.33 0.19
N HIS A 383 1.75 -24.83 1.21
CA HIS A 383 1.74 -26.22 1.62
C HIS A 383 1.13 -26.35 3.03
N TYR A 384 -0.02 -26.98 3.12
CA TYR A 384 -0.75 -27.29 4.35
C TYR A 384 -0.28 -28.64 4.90
N LEU A 385 0.89 -28.67 5.58
CA LEU A 385 1.49 -29.93 6.06
C LEU A 385 0.64 -30.60 7.12
N SER A 386 0.13 -29.81 8.07
CA SER A 386 -0.75 -30.27 9.15
C SER A 386 -1.58 -29.11 9.70
N GLU A 387 -2.47 -29.38 10.67
CA GLU A 387 -3.17 -28.35 11.44
C GLU A 387 -2.24 -27.39 12.19
N LYS A 388 -1.00 -27.82 12.48
CA LYS A 388 0.00 -27.04 13.22
C LYS A 388 0.98 -26.30 12.33
N PHE A 389 1.21 -26.77 11.11
CA PHE A 389 2.24 -26.25 10.20
C PHE A 389 1.67 -25.95 8.82
N GLN A 390 1.81 -24.72 8.39
CA GLN A 390 1.60 -24.28 7.03
C GLN A 390 2.87 -23.57 6.55
N ILE A 391 3.31 -23.87 5.34
CA ILE A 391 4.52 -23.28 4.76
C ILE A 391 4.15 -22.58 3.45
N ASN A 392 4.53 -21.31 3.34
CA ASN A 392 4.51 -20.57 2.09
C ASN A 392 5.94 -20.40 1.61
N TYR A 393 6.22 -20.69 0.35
CA TYR A 393 7.55 -20.53 -0.23
C TYR A 393 7.46 -20.21 -1.71
N GLY A 394 8.44 -19.55 -2.23
CA GLY A 394 8.38 -19.14 -3.64
C GLY A 394 9.60 -18.42 -4.12
N LEU A 395 9.52 -18.07 -5.41
CA LEU A 395 10.54 -17.34 -6.15
C LEU A 395 9.91 -16.12 -6.81
N ASN A 396 10.69 -15.06 -6.93
CA ASN A 396 10.30 -13.85 -7.64
C ASN A 396 11.50 -13.31 -8.43
N ASN A 397 11.30 -12.94 -9.69
CA ASN A 397 12.31 -12.28 -10.51
C ASN A 397 11.70 -11.10 -11.24
N ILE A 398 12.27 -9.90 -11.01
CA ILE A 398 11.77 -8.65 -11.57
C ILE A 398 12.89 -8.00 -12.39
N TYR A 399 12.63 -7.76 -13.66
CA TYR A 399 13.48 -6.97 -14.53
C TYR A 399 12.92 -5.56 -14.64
N TYR A 400 13.76 -4.55 -14.42
CA TYR A 400 13.39 -3.13 -14.44
C TYR A 400 14.11 -2.38 -15.56
N LYS A 401 13.37 -1.50 -16.23
CA LYS A 401 13.89 -0.48 -17.13
C LYS A 401 13.43 0.90 -16.62
N PHE A 402 14.38 1.76 -16.32
CA PHE A 402 14.16 3.14 -15.92
C PHE A 402 14.50 4.07 -17.06
N ASN A 403 13.55 4.89 -17.47
CA ASN A 403 13.77 6.00 -18.39
C ASN A 403 13.73 7.30 -17.60
N PRO A 404 14.87 7.93 -17.28
CA PRO A 404 14.89 9.20 -16.53
C PRO A 404 14.35 10.35 -17.36
N GLY A 405 14.30 10.21 -18.68
CA GLY A 405 13.61 11.12 -19.56
C GLY A 405 14.14 11.15 -20.99
N LYS A 406 13.24 11.49 -21.90
CA LYS A 406 13.55 11.88 -23.26
C LYS A 406 13.11 13.32 -23.46
N ILE A 407 14.05 14.19 -23.79
CA ILE A 407 13.82 15.59 -24.11
C ILE A 407 13.52 15.70 -25.60
N ILE A 408 12.43 16.35 -25.96
CA ILE A 408 11.98 16.47 -27.36
C ILE A 408 11.59 17.93 -27.60
N PRO A 409 12.02 18.58 -28.73
CA PRO A 409 11.49 19.87 -29.13
C PRO A 409 9.99 19.73 -29.45
N ASN A 410 9.17 20.67 -28.99
CA ASN A 410 7.72 20.65 -29.25
C ASN A 410 7.33 21.32 -30.57
N SER A 411 8.26 22.08 -31.18
CA SER A 411 8.10 22.70 -32.49
C SER A 411 9.43 22.75 -33.26
N PRO A 412 9.41 22.93 -34.60
CA PRO A 412 10.63 23.10 -35.40
C PRO A 412 11.41 24.37 -35.04
N GLU A 413 10.76 25.37 -34.46
CA GLU A 413 11.35 26.66 -34.08
C GLU A 413 11.94 26.61 -32.66
N SER A 414 11.74 25.52 -31.95
CA SER A 414 12.31 25.32 -30.63
C SER A 414 13.84 25.29 -30.67
N GLY A 415 14.48 26.03 -29.78
CA GLY A 415 15.94 25.95 -29.57
C GLY A 415 16.41 24.69 -28.84
N ILE A 416 15.50 23.78 -28.48
CA ILE A 416 15.79 22.55 -27.74
C ILE A 416 16.30 21.47 -28.69
N ILE A 417 17.34 20.78 -28.26
CA ILE A 417 17.89 19.62 -28.97
C ILE A 417 17.28 18.34 -28.39
N GLU A 418 16.86 17.43 -29.27
CA GLU A 418 16.38 16.11 -28.85
C GLU A 418 17.50 15.35 -28.14
N GLU A 419 17.24 14.89 -26.94
CA GLU A 419 18.18 14.12 -26.11
C GLU A 419 17.48 12.99 -25.38
N GLN A 420 18.05 11.77 -25.43
CA GLN A 420 17.66 10.66 -24.58
C GLN A 420 18.58 10.62 -23.36
N LEU A 421 18.04 10.89 -22.17
CA LEU A 421 18.78 10.72 -20.93
C LEU A 421 19.11 9.25 -20.69
N ILE A 422 20.21 8.99 -19.97
CA ILE A 422 20.79 7.65 -19.84
C ILE A 422 19.82 6.69 -19.14
N GLU A 423 19.33 5.71 -19.89
CA GLU A 423 18.45 4.66 -19.37
C GLU A 423 19.21 3.76 -18.38
N LYS A 424 18.51 3.33 -17.32
CA LYS A 424 19.07 2.48 -16.27
C LYS A 424 18.32 1.14 -16.22
N TYR A 425 19.06 0.05 -15.99
CA TYR A 425 18.53 -1.30 -15.99
C TYR A 425 18.90 -2.01 -14.70
N ALA A 426 17.98 -2.85 -14.18
CA ALA A 426 18.23 -3.65 -13.00
C ALA A 426 17.47 -4.98 -13.05
N ASN A 427 17.98 -5.97 -12.33
CA ASN A 427 17.29 -7.22 -12.09
C ASN A 427 17.28 -7.53 -10.59
N GLU A 428 16.11 -7.89 -10.06
CA GLU A 428 15.91 -8.29 -8.66
C GLU A 428 15.42 -9.73 -8.64
N PHE A 429 16.21 -10.62 -8.06
CA PHE A 429 15.82 -12.00 -7.77
C PHE A 429 15.55 -12.14 -6.29
N ALA A 430 14.51 -12.89 -5.92
CA ALA A 430 14.25 -13.24 -4.53
C ALA A 430 13.71 -14.66 -4.36
N ALA A 431 14.11 -15.31 -3.28
CA ALA A 431 13.56 -16.58 -2.82
C ALA A 431 13.11 -16.41 -1.36
N TYR A 432 12.00 -17.04 -0.99
CA TYR A 432 11.50 -16.92 0.37
C TYR A 432 10.88 -18.22 0.88
N VAL A 433 10.87 -18.32 2.22
CA VAL A 433 10.08 -19.30 2.98
C VAL A 433 9.44 -18.60 4.17
N ASP A 434 8.19 -18.93 4.47
CA ASP A 434 7.40 -18.38 5.57
C ASP A 434 6.59 -19.51 6.19
N VAL A 435 6.70 -19.71 7.50
CA VAL A 435 6.08 -20.83 8.24
C VAL A 435 5.10 -20.28 9.26
N GLU A 436 3.85 -20.69 9.16
CA GLU A 436 2.86 -20.52 10.23
C GLU A 436 2.86 -21.77 11.11
N HIS A 437 3.14 -21.59 12.41
CA HIS A 437 3.33 -22.67 13.37
C HIS A 437 2.44 -22.45 14.61
N LYS A 438 1.49 -23.35 14.82
CA LYS A 438 0.72 -23.46 16.06
C LYS A 438 1.54 -24.26 17.08
N VAL A 439 2.31 -23.59 17.93
CA VAL A 439 3.19 -24.24 18.91
C VAL A 439 2.38 -24.89 20.03
N THR A 440 1.44 -24.11 20.59
CA THR A 440 0.45 -24.57 21.58
C THR A 440 -0.94 -24.04 21.21
N GLU A 441 -1.96 -24.32 22.00
CA GLU A 441 -3.30 -23.70 21.80
C GLU A 441 -3.25 -22.18 21.91
N ASP A 442 -2.39 -21.65 22.79
CA ASP A 442 -2.29 -20.24 23.11
C ASP A 442 -1.14 -19.53 22.39
N LEU A 443 -0.13 -20.27 21.89
CA LEU A 443 1.04 -19.70 21.25
C LEU A 443 1.11 -20.07 19.78
N ARG A 444 1.08 -19.04 18.92
CA ARG A 444 1.28 -19.15 17.47
C ARG A 444 2.43 -18.28 17.02
N LEU A 445 3.24 -18.83 16.13
CA LEU A 445 4.38 -18.16 15.53
C LEU A 445 4.18 -18.08 14.01
N GLN A 446 4.66 -17.02 13.42
CA GLN A 446 4.95 -16.92 12.00
C GLN A 446 6.40 -16.48 11.86
N TYR A 447 7.22 -17.26 11.17
CA TYR A 447 8.62 -16.92 10.95
C TYR A 447 9.02 -17.25 9.52
N GLY A 448 9.81 -16.37 8.95
CA GLY A 448 10.20 -16.48 7.55
C GLY A 448 11.55 -15.86 7.27
N LEU A 449 12.09 -16.23 6.13
CA LEU A 449 13.31 -15.69 5.58
C LEU A 449 13.10 -15.41 4.10
N ARG A 450 13.47 -14.20 3.69
CA ARG A 450 13.60 -13.83 2.29
C ARG A 450 15.06 -13.55 1.99
N PHE A 451 15.55 -14.10 0.92
CA PHE A 451 16.83 -13.72 0.30
C PHE A 451 16.51 -12.89 -0.93
N SER A 452 17.07 -11.69 -1.02
CA SER A 452 16.97 -10.83 -2.19
C SER A 452 18.35 -10.54 -2.76
N TYR A 453 18.47 -10.65 -4.08
CA TYR A 453 19.68 -10.39 -4.83
C TYR A 453 19.38 -9.40 -5.94
N PHE A 454 19.92 -8.21 -5.81
CA PHE A 454 19.71 -7.11 -6.74
C PHE A 454 20.97 -6.85 -7.56
N MET A 455 20.83 -6.76 -8.87
CA MET A 455 21.88 -6.46 -9.82
C MET A 455 21.55 -5.14 -10.53
N ARG A 456 22.42 -4.16 -10.39
CA ARG A 456 22.41 -2.96 -11.22
C ARG A 456 23.17 -3.26 -12.51
N LEU A 457 22.45 -3.32 -13.63
CA LEU A 457 23.00 -3.65 -14.94
C LEU A 457 23.65 -2.42 -15.58
N GLY A 458 24.53 -2.64 -16.55
CA GLY A 458 25.25 -1.61 -17.26
C GLY A 458 24.34 -0.63 -18.03
N GLN A 459 24.88 0.53 -18.36
CA GLN A 459 24.23 1.63 -19.08
C GLN A 459 25.21 2.22 -20.12
N ASP A 460 24.72 3.11 -20.97
CA ASP A 460 25.51 3.67 -22.06
C ASP A 460 26.72 4.48 -21.57
N GLU A 461 26.54 5.25 -20.51
CA GLU A 461 27.56 6.12 -19.94
C GLU A 461 27.45 6.16 -18.41
N LEU A 462 28.59 6.10 -17.73
CA LEU A 462 28.68 6.25 -16.26
C LEU A 462 29.84 7.17 -15.93
N ASN A 463 29.56 8.20 -15.15
CA ASN A 463 30.56 9.14 -14.65
C ASN A 463 31.52 8.48 -13.67
N VAL A 464 32.79 8.85 -13.78
CA VAL A 464 33.86 8.46 -12.83
C VAL A 464 34.27 9.69 -12.03
N TYR A 465 34.32 9.55 -10.73
CA TYR A 465 34.65 10.65 -9.82
C TYR A 465 35.94 10.36 -9.05
N GLU A 466 36.64 11.42 -8.68
CA GLU A 466 37.80 11.30 -7.81
C GLU A 466 37.41 10.64 -6.47
N ASN A 467 38.19 9.66 -6.03
CA ASN A 467 37.89 8.84 -4.83
C ASN A 467 36.49 8.22 -4.82
N ASN A 468 35.85 8.03 -6.00
CA ASN A 468 34.48 7.54 -6.15
C ASN A 468 33.44 8.37 -5.38
N ASN A 469 33.66 9.68 -5.27
CA ASN A 469 32.83 10.59 -4.50
C ASN A 469 32.14 11.64 -5.41
N PRO A 470 30.85 11.47 -5.74
CA PRO A 470 30.12 12.39 -6.64
C PRO A 470 29.68 13.69 -5.96
N VAL A 471 29.80 13.80 -4.62
CA VAL A 471 29.44 15.00 -3.84
C VAL A 471 30.61 15.44 -3.00
N ILE A 472 30.99 16.71 -3.08
CA ILE A 472 32.07 17.30 -2.29
C ILE A 472 31.52 18.34 -1.33
N PHE A 473 32.18 18.48 -0.18
CA PHE A 473 31.88 19.55 0.79
C PHE A 473 32.82 20.73 0.55
N ASP A 474 32.28 21.93 0.37
CA ASP A 474 33.03 23.18 0.26
C ASP A 474 33.23 23.76 1.66
N PRO A 475 34.45 23.75 2.22
CA PRO A 475 34.72 24.20 3.58
C PRO A 475 34.68 25.74 3.72
N PHE A 476 34.71 26.49 2.60
CA PHE A 476 34.59 27.93 2.61
C PHE A 476 33.13 28.40 2.70
N LEU A 477 32.28 27.75 1.88
CA LEU A 477 30.86 28.08 1.81
C LEU A 477 30.04 27.29 2.81
N LEU A 478 30.61 26.27 3.43
CA LEU A 478 29.94 25.30 4.34
C LEU A 478 28.72 24.62 3.70
N VAL A 479 28.81 24.32 2.40
CA VAL A 479 27.76 23.66 1.63
C VAL A 479 28.28 22.45 0.88
N TYR A 480 27.37 21.53 0.55
CA TYR A 480 27.65 20.46 -0.39
C TYR A 480 27.45 20.95 -1.82
N ARG A 481 28.31 20.48 -2.73
CA ARG A 481 28.20 20.76 -4.17
C ARG A 481 28.53 19.52 -5.00
N GLU A 482 28.15 19.56 -6.23
CA GLU A 482 28.45 18.53 -7.23
C GLU A 482 29.96 18.42 -7.48
N ALA A 483 30.46 17.18 -7.58
CA ALA A 483 31.85 16.93 -7.97
C ALA A 483 31.96 16.87 -9.49
N GLU A 484 32.99 17.49 -10.07
CA GLU A 484 33.28 17.34 -11.49
C GLU A 484 33.72 15.90 -11.81
N PRO A 485 33.14 15.24 -12.84
CA PRO A 485 33.59 13.95 -13.29
C PRO A 485 35.03 14.02 -13.84
N ILE A 486 35.88 13.09 -13.47
CA ILE A 486 37.23 12.96 -14.02
C ILE A 486 37.28 12.18 -15.36
N GLY A 487 36.13 11.61 -15.76
CA GLY A 487 35.94 10.88 -17.02
C GLY A 487 34.64 10.11 -17.02
N THR A 488 34.41 9.39 -18.10
CA THR A 488 33.23 8.51 -18.26
C THR A 488 33.67 7.13 -18.74
N ILE A 489 32.89 6.11 -18.45
CA ILE A 489 33.06 4.74 -18.96
C ILE A 489 31.74 4.29 -19.61
N ASN A 490 31.84 3.34 -20.55
CA ASN A 490 30.69 2.70 -21.18
C ASN A 490 30.56 1.24 -20.71
N PRO A 491 29.79 0.96 -19.66
CA PRO A 491 29.69 -0.37 -19.07
C PRO A 491 28.53 -1.21 -19.63
N ILE A 492 28.15 -1.02 -20.90
CA ILE A 492 27.08 -1.84 -21.52
C ILE A 492 27.44 -3.33 -21.43
N GLY A 493 26.49 -4.14 -20.99
CA GLY A 493 26.66 -5.59 -20.82
C GLY A 493 27.36 -6.02 -19.53
N GLU A 494 27.83 -5.08 -18.73
CA GLU A 494 28.46 -5.36 -17.44
C GLU A 494 27.43 -5.30 -16.27
N THR A 495 27.84 -5.77 -15.10
CA THR A 495 27.09 -5.54 -13.85
C THR A 495 27.82 -4.49 -13.02
N LEU A 496 27.18 -3.33 -12.83
CA LEU A 496 27.78 -2.19 -12.13
C LEU A 496 27.94 -2.41 -10.64
N SER A 497 26.94 -3.03 -10.02
CA SER A 497 26.95 -3.39 -8.60
C SER A 497 25.93 -4.47 -8.28
N THR A 498 26.18 -5.20 -7.20
CA THR A 498 25.29 -6.23 -6.69
C THR A 498 25.06 -6.03 -5.19
N PHE A 499 23.84 -6.31 -4.76
CA PHE A 499 23.45 -6.27 -3.35
C PHE A 499 22.71 -7.55 -2.99
N ALA A 500 23.19 -8.24 -1.95
CA ALA A 500 22.57 -9.45 -1.43
C ALA A 500 22.13 -9.21 0.01
N ASN A 501 20.85 -9.42 0.30
CA ASN A 501 20.29 -9.19 1.62
C ASN A 501 19.50 -10.40 2.11
N LEU A 502 19.66 -10.72 3.39
CA LEU A 502 18.80 -11.63 4.13
C LEU A 502 17.80 -10.80 4.93
N GLU A 503 16.53 -11.14 4.79
CA GLU A 503 15.40 -10.42 5.37
C GLU A 503 14.64 -11.36 6.32
N PRO A 504 15.13 -11.64 7.54
CA PRO A 504 14.44 -12.43 8.54
C PRO A 504 13.20 -11.71 9.06
N ARG A 505 12.16 -12.46 9.36
CA ARG A 505 10.88 -11.99 9.90
C ARG A 505 10.35 -12.97 10.91
N ILE A 506 9.80 -12.43 12.00
CA ILE A 506 9.12 -13.24 13.01
C ILE A 506 7.95 -12.45 13.57
N SER A 507 6.82 -13.12 13.73
CA SER A 507 5.64 -12.61 14.42
C SER A 507 5.14 -13.68 15.40
N LEU A 508 4.69 -13.22 16.54
CA LEU A 508 4.22 -14.04 17.65
C LEU A 508 2.85 -13.54 18.09
N ALA A 509 1.93 -14.46 18.36
CA ALA A 509 0.70 -14.19 19.09
C ALA A 509 0.60 -15.12 20.29
N TYR A 510 0.41 -14.54 21.47
CA TYR A 510 0.12 -15.24 22.70
C TYR A 510 -1.29 -14.86 23.18
N THR A 511 -2.19 -15.84 23.12
CA THR A 511 -3.59 -15.72 23.50
C THR A 511 -3.73 -15.90 25.00
N LEU A 512 -4.11 -14.84 25.74
CA LEU A 512 -4.33 -14.90 27.20
C LEU A 512 -5.64 -15.64 27.52
N ASN A 513 -6.65 -15.41 26.70
CA ASN A 513 -7.97 -16.02 26.74
C ASN A 513 -8.69 -15.82 25.42
N GLN A 514 -9.97 -16.17 25.33
CA GLN A 514 -10.75 -16.07 24.09
C GLN A 514 -10.87 -14.63 23.53
N ASP A 515 -10.66 -13.61 24.36
CA ASP A 515 -10.89 -12.22 24.01
C ASP A 515 -9.64 -11.35 24.04
N ASN A 516 -8.48 -11.87 24.49
CA ASN A 516 -7.29 -11.07 24.71
C ASN A 516 -6.04 -11.76 24.17
N SER A 517 -5.18 -11.01 23.49
CA SER A 517 -3.86 -11.48 23.06
C SER A 517 -2.79 -10.40 23.12
N PHE A 518 -1.56 -10.82 23.36
CA PHE A 518 -0.36 -10.05 23.10
C PHE A 518 0.27 -10.52 21.80
N LYS A 519 0.77 -9.57 21.01
CA LYS A 519 1.51 -9.88 19.78
C LYS A 519 2.81 -9.09 19.75
N ALA A 520 3.83 -9.71 19.14
CA ALA A 520 5.10 -9.06 18.89
C ALA A 520 5.59 -9.40 17.49
N SER A 521 6.31 -8.50 16.85
CA SER A 521 6.94 -8.76 15.56
C SER A 521 8.28 -8.08 15.39
N TYR A 522 9.15 -8.73 14.64
CA TYR A 522 10.36 -8.17 14.06
C TYR A 522 10.36 -8.43 12.56
N THR A 523 10.73 -7.41 11.78
CA THR A 523 10.77 -7.50 10.33
C THR A 523 11.98 -6.75 9.81
N ARG A 524 12.83 -7.42 9.01
CA ARG A 524 13.87 -6.79 8.21
C ARG A 524 13.46 -6.74 6.75
N LEU A 525 13.65 -5.57 6.09
CA LEU A 525 13.29 -5.32 4.70
C LEU A 525 14.41 -4.60 3.98
N ALA A 526 14.52 -4.84 2.67
CA ALA A 526 15.40 -4.12 1.75
C ALA A 526 14.60 -3.42 0.65
N GLN A 527 15.04 -2.21 0.28
CA GLN A 527 14.47 -1.45 -0.84
C GLN A 527 15.57 -1.04 -1.81
N TYR A 528 15.37 -1.35 -3.10
CA TYR A 528 16.35 -1.10 -4.15
C TYR A 528 15.92 -0.02 -5.15
N LEU A 529 14.66 0.41 -5.10
CA LEU A 529 14.10 1.44 -5.96
C LEU A 529 13.72 2.66 -5.13
N HIS A 530 14.15 3.83 -5.57
CA HIS A 530 13.96 5.08 -4.84
C HIS A 530 13.25 6.10 -5.73
N LEU A 531 12.23 6.76 -5.18
CA LEU A 531 11.63 7.95 -5.79
C LEU A 531 12.38 9.18 -5.29
N LEU A 532 13.04 9.85 -6.20
CA LEU A 532 13.79 11.06 -5.89
C LEU A 532 12.86 12.27 -5.97
N SER A 533 12.64 12.88 -4.82
CA SER A 533 11.79 14.06 -4.66
C SER A 533 12.43 15.00 -3.64
N ASN A 534 12.59 16.27 -4.02
CA ASN A 534 13.04 17.32 -3.12
C ASN A 534 11.87 18.16 -2.56
N THR A 535 10.63 17.69 -2.78
CA THR A 535 9.41 18.31 -2.26
C THR A 535 8.91 17.57 -1.01
N SER A 536 8.07 18.23 -0.22
CA SER A 536 7.47 17.61 0.98
C SER A 536 6.46 16.51 0.64
N SER A 537 5.91 16.51 -0.56
CA SER A 537 4.94 15.56 -1.06
C SER A 537 5.36 15.05 -2.43
N PRO A 538 5.31 13.73 -2.69
CA PRO A 538 5.60 13.20 -4.02
C PRO A 538 4.72 13.82 -5.09
N THR A 539 5.34 14.13 -6.21
CA THR A 539 4.68 14.66 -7.41
C THR A 539 4.89 13.70 -8.59
N PRO A 540 4.06 13.76 -9.61
CA PRO A 540 4.33 12.99 -10.83
C PRO A 540 5.65 13.34 -11.52
N LEU A 541 6.25 14.51 -11.22
CA LEU A 541 7.56 14.97 -11.74
C LEU A 541 8.76 14.21 -11.14
N ASP A 542 8.56 13.48 -10.05
CA ASP A 542 9.63 12.81 -9.32
C ASP A 542 10.16 11.61 -10.11
N VAL A 543 11.45 11.35 -10.01
CA VAL A 543 12.16 10.38 -10.84
C VAL A 543 12.48 9.11 -10.07
N TRP A 544 12.10 7.95 -10.63
CA TRP A 544 12.50 6.65 -10.10
C TRP A 544 13.93 6.32 -10.50
N THR A 545 14.76 5.92 -9.52
CA THR A 545 16.14 5.48 -9.74
C THR A 545 16.42 4.17 -9.00
N PRO A 546 17.20 3.23 -9.58
CA PRO A 546 17.64 2.03 -8.88
C PRO A 546 18.84 2.30 -7.98
N SER A 547 19.02 1.44 -6.97
CA SER A 547 20.30 1.33 -6.27
C SER A 547 21.43 1.01 -7.23
N GLY A 548 22.64 1.46 -6.92
CA GLY A 548 23.79 1.33 -7.80
C GLY A 548 25.11 1.71 -7.10
N PRO A 549 26.15 2.02 -7.86
CA PRO A 549 27.47 2.35 -7.29
C PRO A 549 27.44 3.47 -6.25
N PHE A 550 26.57 4.48 -6.48
CA PHE A 550 26.49 5.70 -5.65
C PHE A 550 25.21 5.74 -4.77
N VAL A 551 24.19 4.96 -5.10
CA VAL A 551 22.90 4.91 -4.40
C VAL A 551 22.74 3.56 -3.70
N LYS A 552 22.94 3.54 -2.38
CA LYS A 552 22.83 2.28 -1.60
C LYS A 552 21.38 1.87 -1.38
N PRO A 553 21.08 0.56 -1.28
CA PRO A 553 19.75 0.10 -0.89
C PRO A 553 19.42 0.57 0.53
N GLN A 554 18.16 0.97 0.73
CA GLN A 554 17.65 1.23 2.08
C GLN A 554 17.38 -0.10 2.78
N LEU A 555 17.76 -0.19 4.05
CA LEU A 555 17.52 -1.35 4.91
C LEU A 555 16.72 -0.90 6.12
N LEU A 556 15.65 -1.62 6.42
CA LEU A 556 14.79 -1.38 7.58
C LEU A 556 14.93 -2.53 8.58
N ASP A 557 15.04 -2.19 9.86
CA ASP A 557 14.74 -3.05 10.97
C ASP A 557 13.54 -2.47 11.74
N GLN A 558 12.42 -3.22 11.80
CA GLN A 558 11.21 -2.79 12.48
C GLN A 558 10.83 -3.76 13.60
N TYR A 559 10.52 -3.20 14.76
CA TYR A 559 10.03 -3.89 15.95
C TYR A 559 8.63 -3.38 16.28
N ALA A 560 7.73 -4.26 16.66
CA ALA A 560 6.41 -3.87 17.13
C ALA A 560 5.92 -4.81 18.24
N LEU A 561 5.17 -4.23 19.19
CA LEU A 561 4.51 -4.94 20.28
C LEU A 561 3.09 -4.41 20.41
N GLY A 562 2.11 -5.29 20.57
CA GLY A 562 0.71 -4.90 20.65
C GLY A 562 -0.13 -5.74 21.60
N TYR A 563 -1.20 -5.12 22.10
CA TYR A 563 -2.26 -5.77 22.86
C TYR A 563 -3.59 -5.60 22.13
N PHE A 564 -4.32 -6.71 22.00
CA PHE A 564 -5.56 -6.84 21.23
C PHE A 564 -6.65 -7.41 22.11
N ARG A 565 -7.82 -6.77 22.11
CA ARG A 565 -8.95 -7.19 22.94
C ARG A 565 -10.27 -7.07 22.20
N ASN A 566 -11.08 -8.14 22.27
CA ASN A 566 -12.51 -8.12 21.94
C ASN A 566 -13.33 -7.87 23.19
N ILE A 567 -14.40 -7.11 23.07
CA ILE A 567 -15.25 -6.71 24.17
C ILE A 567 -16.70 -7.03 23.78
N LYS A 568 -17.47 -7.61 24.70
CA LYS A 568 -18.87 -8.01 24.49
C LYS A 568 -19.06 -8.90 23.25
N ASN A 569 -18.35 -10.03 23.22
CA ASN A 569 -18.41 -11.00 22.12
C ASN A 569 -18.12 -10.41 20.73
N GLY A 570 -17.30 -9.34 20.67
CA GLY A 570 -16.87 -8.74 19.42
C GLY A 570 -17.68 -7.50 18.97
N ASP A 571 -18.66 -7.05 19.73
CA ASP A 571 -19.34 -5.77 19.49
C ASP A 571 -18.36 -4.61 19.39
N TYR A 572 -17.30 -4.67 20.21
CA TYR A 572 -16.20 -3.70 20.18
C TYR A 572 -14.88 -4.41 20.10
N SER A 573 -13.90 -3.80 19.45
CA SER A 573 -12.51 -4.21 19.50
C SER A 573 -11.60 -3.06 19.91
N PHE A 574 -10.52 -3.39 20.61
CA PHE A 574 -9.50 -2.46 21.03
C PHE A 574 -8.14 -3.02 20.66
N GLU A 575 -7.35 -2.20 19.96
CA GLU A 575 -6.00 -2.51 19.54
C GLU A 575 -5.07 -1.39 19.99
N THR A 576 -3.95 -1.75 20.60
CA THR A 576 -2.88 -0.80 20.89
C THR A 576 -1.56 -1.41 20.48
N GLU A 577 -0.74 -0.62 19.77
CA GLU A 577 0.55 -1.05 19.26
C GLU A 577 1.61 0.04 19.53
N VAL A 578 2.81 -0.39 19.92
CA VAL A 578 4.02 0.44 19.90
C VAL A 578 4.96 -0.09 18.84
N PHE A 579 5.62 0.82 18.12
CA PHE A 579 6.56 0.45 17.07
C PHE A 579 7.82 1.28 17.11
N TYR A 580 8.91 0.70 16.60
CA TYR A 580 10.19 1.35 16.34
C TYR A 580 10.73 0.88 14.98
N LYS A 581 11.12 1.83 14.14
CA LYS A 581 11.78 1.63 12.84
C LYS A 581 13.17 2.26 12.86
N ASP A 582 14.14 1.54 12.34
CA ASP A 582 15.49 2.02 12.03
C ASP A 582 15.78 1.81 10.55
N ILE A 583 16.08 2.86 9.82
CA ILE A 583 16.30 2.83 8.37
C ILE A 583 17.70 3.31 8.06
N GLN A 584 18.50 2.43 7.48
CA GLN A 584 19.84 2.72 7.00
C GLN A 584 19.80 3.17 5.53
N ASN A 585 20.81 3.95 5.13
CA ASN A 585 20.99 4.47 3.76
C ASN A 585 19.77 5.30 3.28
N ARG A 586 19.14 6.05 4.17
CA ARG A 586 18.10 7.00 3.80
C ARG A 586 18.66 8.06 2.86
N ILE A 587 17.97 8.32 1.75
CA ILE A 587 18.36 9.34 0.79
C ILE A 587 17.95 10.73 1.30
N ASP A 588 18.87 11.67 1.19
CA ASP A 588 18.66 13.11 1.34
C ASP A 588 19.39 13.82 0.18
N TYR A 589 19.32 15.15 0.11
CA TYR A 589 19.82 15.92 -1.02
C TYR A 589 20.69 17.06 -0.53
N ILE A 590 21.64 17.50 -1.37
CA ILE A 590 22.32 18.79 -1.18
C ILE A 590 21.32 19.94 -1.27
N ASP A 591 21.67 21.11 -0.76
CA ASP A 591 20.84 22.29 -0.93
C ASP A 591 20.82 22.74 -2.39
N GLY A 592 19.64 23.09 -2.92
CA GLY A 592 19.47 23.47 -4.32
C GLY A 592 19.53 22.30 -5.33
N ALA A 593 19.41 21.05 -4.87
CA ALA A 593 19.46 19.87 -5.73
C ALA A 593 18.48 19.95 -6.92
N ASN A 594 18.99 19.82 -8.15
CA ASN A 594 18.16 19.69 -9.35
C ASN A 594 17.96 18.20 -9.66
N LEU A 595 16.71 17.74 -9.60
CA LEU A 595 16.35 16.34 -9.85
C LEU A 595 15.71 16.10 -11.23
N ILE A 596 15.22 17.17 -11.88
CA ILE A 596 14.50 17.08 -13.15
C ILE A 596 15.48 17.05 -14.30
N ALA A 597 15.32 16.08 -15.23
CA ALA A 597 16.16 15.93 -16.41
C ALA A 597 17.68 15.88 -16.10
N ASN A 598 18.05 15.28 -14.98
CA ASN A 598 19.45 15.19 -14.52
C ASN A 598 20.05 13.80 -14.82
N ASN A 599 21.07 13.75 -15.69
CA ASN A 599 21.81 12.54 -16.01
C ASN A 599 22.74 12.07 -14.87
N ALA A 600 23.20 12.99 -14.03
CA ALA A 600 24.19 12.77 -12.97
C ALA A 600 23.54 12.90 -11.57
N ILE A 601 22.42 12.25 -11.36
CA ILE A 601 21.63 12.34 -10.13
C ILE A 601 22.42 12.01 -8.87
N GLU A 602 23.47 11.22 -8.98
CA GLU A 602 24.37 10.86 -7.89
C GLU A 602 25.13 12.05 -7.30
N GLN A 603 25.31 13.14 -8.05
CA GLN A 603 26.00 14.34 -7.63
C GLN A 603 25.20 15.18 -6.63
N VAL A 604 23.87 14.91 -6.52
CA VAL A 604 22.97 15.69 -5.65
C VAL A 604 22.40 14.87 -4.49
N ILE A 605 22.78 13.58 -4.37
CA ILE A 605 22.27 12.66 -3.37
C ILE A 605 23.26 12.50 -2.20
N LEU A 606 22.72 12.56 -0.99
CA LEU A 606 23.40 12.20 0.26
C LEU A 606 22.76 10.95 0.87
N ASN A 607 23.56 10.12 1.56
CA ASN A 607 23.06 8.95 2.28
C ASN A 607 23.09 9.20 3.79
N GLY A 608 21.95 9.02 4.42
CA GLY A 608 21.77 9.19 5.86
C GLY A 608 21.13 7.97 6.52
N THR A 609 20.55 8.21 7.68
CA THR A 609 19.74 7.26 8.44
C THR A 609 18.43 7.91 8.82
N ALA A 610 17.40 7.11 9.07
CA ALA A 610 16.13 7.61 9.59
C ALA A 610 15.62 6.69 10.69
N ARG A 611 14.81 7.22 11.60
CA ARG A 611 14.12 6.46 12.62
C ARG A 611 12.69 6.96 12.77
N ALA A 612 11.78 6.04 13.08
CA ALA A 612 10.41 6.40 13.41
C ALA A 612 9.90 5.53 14.56
N TYR A 613 9.17 6.12 15.49
CA TYR A 613 8.63 5.41 16.63
C TYR A 613 7.31 6.03 17.08
N GLY A 614 6.44 5.21 17.69
CA GLY A 614 5.14 5.72 18.11
C GLY A 614 4.27 4.71 18.80
N LEU A 615 3.12 5.23 19.26
CA LEU A 615 2.00 4.52 19.86
C LEU A 615 0.78 4.69 18.97
N GLU A 616 0.14 3.59 18.62
CA GLU A 616 -1.11 3.53 17.87
C GLU A 616 -2.23 2.99 18.76
N LEU A 617 -3.39 3.60 18.72
CA LEU A 617 -4.62 3.17 19.38
C LEU A 617 -5.75 3.08 18.36
N LEU A 618 -6.49 1.98 18.36
CA LEU A 618 -7.67 1.79 17.53
C LEU A 618 -8.79 1.18 18.35
N PHE A 619 -9.89 1.90 18.46
CA PHE A 619 -11.11 1.43 19.10
C PHE A 619 -12.22 1.37 18.07
N ARG A 620 -12.82 0.20 17.85
CA ARG A 620 -13.89 -0.02 16.87
C ARG A 620 -15.18 -0.45 17.56
N LYS A 621 -16.30 0.02 17.04
CA LYS A 621 -17.63 -0.56 17.23
C LYS A 621 -18.07 -1.21 15.93
N ASN A 622 -18.21 -2.54 15.94
CA ASN A 622 -18.33 -3.36 14.74
C ASN A 622 -19.78 -3.64 14.35
N GLN A 623 -20.72 -3.66 15.29
CA GLN A 623 -22.10 -4.12 15.08
C GLN A 623 -23.13 -3.08 15.53
N GLY A 624 -24.39 -3.27 15.05
CA GLY A 624 -25.55 -2.47 15.41
C GLY A 624 -25.76 -1.26 14.48
N LYS A 625 -26.79 -0.45 14.79
CA LYS A 625 -27.15 0.73 13.99
C LYS A 625 -26.06 1.79 13.91
N PHE A 626 -25.20 1.85 14.90
CA PHE A 626 -24.01 2.69 14.91
C PHE A 626 -22.78 1.81 14.78
N GLN A 627 -21.96 2.07 13.77
CA GLN A 627 -20.68 1.41 13.51
C GLN A 627 -19.62 2.49 13.28
N GLY A 628 -18.35 2.19 13.57
CA GLY A 628 -17.29 3.15 13.35
C GLY A 628 -16.05 2.87 14.17
N TRP A 629 -15.08 3.77 14.11
CA TRP A 629 -13.86 3.68 14.91
C TRP A 629 -13.30 5.04 15.29
N LEU A 630 -12.45 4.98 16.28
CA LEU A 630 -11.56 6.04 16.71
C LEU A 630 -10.14 5.53 16.57
N ALA A 631 -9.30 6.27 15.85
CA ALA A 631 -7.90 6.00 15.69
C ALA A 631 -7.07 7.17 16.22
N TYR A 632 -5.98 6.86 16.91
CA TYR A 632 -5.03 7.85 17.39
C TYR A 632 -3.60 7.33 17.24
N THR A 633 -2.73 8.21 16.78
CA THR A 633 -1.30 7.94 16.66
C THR A 633 -0.51 9.07 17.32
N LEU A 634 0.37 8.69 18.22
CA LEU A 634 1.42 9.54 18.72
C LEU A 634 2.75 9.03 18.16
N SER A 635 3.40 9.80 17.30
CA SER A 635 4.62 9.34 16.64
C SER A 635 5.62 10.44 16.37
N ARG A 636 6.86 10.04 16.11
CA ARG A 636 7.93 10.90 15.64
C ARG A 636 8.71 10.21 14.53
N SER A 637 9.00 10.96 13.48
CA SER A 637 9.83 10.51 12.36
C SER A 637 10.95 11.50 12.14
N GLU A 638 12.19 11.01 12.23
CA GLU A 638 13.41 11.82 12.17
C GLU A 638 14.40 11.19 11.20
N GLN A 639 15.23 12.04 10.61
CA GLN A 639 16.36 11.62 9.80
C GLN A 639 17.64 12.36 10.20
N ARG A 640 18.77 11.77 9.84
CA ARG A 640 20.09 12.34 10.06
C ARG A 640 20.97 12.03 8.88
N THR A 641 21.55 13.06 8.30
CA THR A 641 22.45 12.96 7.16
C THR A 641 23.81 13.48 7.59
N PRO A 642 24.73 12.59 8.02
CA PRO A 642 26.09 12.99 8.37
C PRO A 642 26.85 13.41 7.12
N GLY A 643 27.79 14.32 7.29
CA GLY A 643 28.61 14.79 6.20
C GLY A 643 29.50 13.71 5.59
N ARG A 644 29.83 13.92 4.33
CA ARG A 644 30.96 13.24 3.66
C ARG A 644 32.12 14.22 3.69
N ALA A 645 33.02 14.08 4.63
CA ALA A 645 34.24 14.86 4.61
C ALA A 645 35.15 14.31 3.50
N PRO A 646 35.91 15.16 2.78
CA PRO A 646 37.05 14.71 2.00
C PRO A 646 38.03 13.95 2.92
N VAL A 647 38.71 12.94 2.36
CA VAL A 647 39.66 12.08 3.09
C VAL A 647 40.80 12.90 3.74
N GLU A 648 41.03 14.14 3.32
CA GLU A 648 42.06 15.04 3.80
C GLU A 648 41.64 15.99 4.94
N ASP A 649 40.40 15.89 5.43
CA ASP A 649 39.90 16.78 6.48
C ASP A 649 40.40 16.35 7.86
N ASN A 650 41.65 16.63 8.13
CA ASN A 650 42.41 16.71 9.43
C ASN A 650 41.68 16.27 10.73
N GLY A 651 40.86 15.18 10.65
CA GLY A 651 40.22 14.59 11.83
C GLY A 651 38.96 15.30 12.33
N ARG A 652 38.38 16.26 11.56
CA ARG A 652 37.05 16.79 11.88
C ARG A 652 35.98 15.71 11.71
N SER A 653 35.11 15.61 12.70
CA SER A 653 33.98 14.69 12.65
C SER A 653 33.11 14.95 11.46
N ASN A 654 32.80 13.92 10.63
CA ASN A 654 31.84 14.02 9.52
C ASN A 654 30.45 14.50 9.96
N LEU A 655 30.15 14.46 11.25
CA LEU A 655 28.90 14.94 11.85
C LEU A 655 28.78 16.46 11.82
N GLU A 656 29.89 17.18 11.82
CA GLU A 656 29.88 18.64 11.80
C GLU A 656 29.59 19.24 10.44
N THR A 657 29.74 18.44 9.37
CA THR A 657 29.56 18.86 7.96
C THR A 657 28.27 18.37 7.35
N GLY A 658 27.44 17.60 8.07
CA GLY A 658 26.18 17.05 7.58
C GLY A 658 25.04 18.08 7.50
N ILE A 659 23.94 17.68 6.90
CA ILE A 659 22.71 18.46 6.92
C ILE A 659 22.33 18.73 8.39
N ASN A 660 21.97 19.98 8.71
CA ASN A 660 21.73 20.45 10.08
C ASN A 660 22.89 20.08 11.04
N LEU A 661 24.14 20.26 10.57
CA LEU A 661 25.35 19.90 11.32
C LEU A 661 25.38 18.42 11.76
N GLY A 662 24.79 17.52 10.95
CA GLY A 662 24.71 16.09 11.21
C GLY A 662 23.82 15.68 12.39
N GLN A 663 23.00 16.58 12.91
CA GLN A 663 22.05 16.29 13.98
C GLN A 663 20.78 15.62 13.44
N TRP A 664 19.97 15.02 14.34
CA TRP A 664 18.64 14.50 14.00
C TRP A 664 17.66 15.67 13.76
N TYR A 665 16.89 15.59 12.68
CA TYR A 665 15.82 16.55 12.34
C TYR A 665 14.60 15.82 11.80
N SER A 666 13.44 16.45 11.90
CA SER A 666 12.17 15.87 11.47
C SER A 666 12.16 15.58 9.97
N THR A 667 11.60 14.44 9.58
CA THR A 667 11.30 14.18 8.16
C THR A 667 10.19 15.12 7.67
N PRO A 668 10.08 15.41 6.35
CA PRO A 668 9.06 16.32 5.82
C PRO A 668 7.61 15.87 6.09
N TYR A 669 7.40 14.60 6.38
CA TYR A 669 6.11 13.97 6.61
C TYR A 669 5.85 13.59 8.08
N ASP A 670 6.69 14.07 9.03
CA ASP A 670 6.48 13.86 10.46
C ASP A 670 5.18 14.52 10.93
N LYS A 671 4.36 13.78 11.67
CA LYS A 671 3.15 14.26 12.33
C LYS A 671 3.09 13.68 13.74
N THR A 672 3.26 14.56 14.74
CA THR A 672 3.36 14.13 16.13
C THR A 672 2.05 13.54 16.63
N HIS A 673 0.93 14.19 16.35
CA HIS A 673 -0.41 13.73 16.70
C HIS A 673 -1.25 13.56 15.44
N ASP A 674 -1.86 12.39 15.30
CA ASP A 674 -2.83 12.08 14.26
C ASP A 674 -4.04 11.43 14.95
N PHE A 675 -5.19 12.07 14.82
CA PHE A 675 -6.44 11.62 15.41
C PHE A 675 -7.53 11.59 14.35
N SER A 676 -8.20 10.45 14.21
CA SER A 676 -9.34 10.31 13.30
C SER A 676 -10.50 9.57 13.93
N VAL A 677 -11.71 9.98 13.56
CA VAL A 677 -12.96 9.33 13.95
C VAL A 677 -13.80 9.11 12.71
N PHE A 678 -14.27 7.90 12.52
CA PHE A 678 -15.31 7.58 11.55
C PHE A 678 -16.53 7.02 12.26
N GLY A 679 -17.72 7.46 11.86
CA GLY A 679 -18.99 6.96 12.36
C GLY A 679 -20.03 6.83 11.25
N SER A 680 -20.75 5.72 11.26
CA SER A 680 -21.90 5.43 10.37
C SER A 680 -23.11 5.08 11.22
N TYR A 681 -24.22 5.77 11.04
CA TYR A 681 -25.47 5.56 11.76
C TYR A 681 -26.61 5.23 10.79
N THR A 682 -27.09 3.99 10.84
CA THR A 682 -28.25 3.52 10.07
C THR A 682 -29.52 3.87 10.83
N LEU A 683 -30.15 4.99 10.49
CA LEU A 683 -31.39 5.46 11.12
C LEU A 683 -32.54 4.48 10.85
N ASN A 684 -32.69 4.10 9.57
CA ASN A 684 -33.73 3.17 9.10
C ASN A 684 -33.34 2.64 7.70
N LYS A 685 -34.18 1.77 7.08
CA LYS A 685 -33.96 1.20 5.75
C LYS A 685 -33.79 2.24 4.61
N LYS A 686 -34.05 3.53 4.84
CA LYS A 686 -33.92 4.58 3.84
C LYS A 686 -32.72 5.47 4.04
N TRP A 687 -32.33 5.74 5.29
CA TRP A 687 -31.34 6.76 5.61
C TRP A 687 -30.21 6.20 6.45
N THR A 688 -29.00 6.40 5.94
CA THR A 688 -27.74 6.20 6.67
C THR A 688 -26.96 7.50 6.70
N PHE A 689 -26.48 7.90 7.86
CA PHE A 689 -25.67 9.09 8.07
C PHE A 689 -24.24 8.69 8.38
N ASN A 690 -23.26 9.31 7.74
CA ASN A 690 -21.85 9.03 7.97
C ASN A 690 -21.12 10.34 8.27
N SER A 691 -20.08 10.23 9.07
CA SER A 691 -19.21 11.36 9.41
C SER A 691 -17.79 10.89 9.61
N ASN A 692 -16.81 11.69 9.20
CA ASN A 692 -15.42 11.52 9.60
C ASN A 692 -14.85 12.85 10.10
N PHE A 693 -13.99 12.76 11.11
CA PHE A 693 -13.21 13.87 11.63
C PHE A 693 -11.74 13.49 11.62
N ILE A 694 -10.89 14.42 11.21
CA ILE A 694 -9.43 14.26 11.18
C ILE A 694 -8.80 15.47 11.86
N PHE A 695 -7.83 15.21 12.73
CA PHE A 695 -6.91 16.19 13.29
C PHE A 695 -5.49 15.70 13.16
N GLN A 696 -4.59 16.53 12.65
CA GLN A 696 -3.17 16.23 12.50
C GLN A 696 -2.33 17.45 12.88
N THR A 697 -1.24 17.22 13.61
CA THR A 697 -0.20 18.27 13.81
C THR A 697 0.39 18.66 12.47
N GLY A 698 0.71 19.95 12.32
CA GLY A 698 1.32 20.49 11.12
C GLY A 698 2.62 19.77 10.75
N GLN A 699 2.81 19.48 9.46
CA GLN A 699 4.04 18.86 8.97
C GLN A 699 5.22 19.84 8.98
N PRO A 700 6.47 19.33 9.13
CA PRO A 700 7.68 20.13 9.04
C PRO A 700 7.83 20.84 7.68
N THR A 701 8.39 22.03 7.70
CA THR A 701 8.62 22.86 6.53
C THR A 701 9.83 23.78 6.77
N ASN A 702 10.24 24.46 5.71
CA ASN A 702 11.31 25.46 5.75
C ASN A 702 10.71 26.85 5.54
N TYR A 703 10.95 27.76 6.47
CA TYR A 703 10.62 29.17 6.29
C TYR A 703 11.91 30.01 6.25
N PRO A 704 11.94 31.10 5.47
CA PRO A 704 13.03 32.07 5.55
C PRO A 704 13.04 32.67 6.95
N VAL A 705 14.19 32.67 7.60
CA VAL A 705 14.42 33.28 8.93
C VAL A 705 14.94 34.70 8.83
N GLY A 706 15.29 35.15 7.64
CA GLY A 706 15.76 36.48 7.30
C GLY A 706 15.87 36.68 5.80
N GLN A 707 16.33 37.85 5.41
CA GLN A 707 16.64 38.16 4.02
C GLN A 707 17.82 39.13 3.97
N PHE A 708 18.52 39.18 2.86
CA PHE A 708 19.56 40.16 2.56
C PHE A 708 19.42 40.61 1.10
N GLU A 709 19.90 41.83 0.81
CA GLU A 709 19.94 42.32 -0.54
C GLU A 709 21.31 42.05 -1.17
N PHE A 710 21.31 41.48 -2.36
CA PHE A 710 22.51 41.24 -3.15
C PHE A 710 22.27 41.71 -4.60
N GLN A 711 23.03 42.70 -5.05
CA GLN A 711 22.92 43.29 -6.38
C GLN A 711 21.50 43.76 -6.75
N GLY A 712 20.76 44.31 -5.80
CA GLY A 712 19.40 44.82 -5.98
C GLY A 712 18.32 43.70 -5.99
N ILE A 713 18.70 42.45 -5.67
CA ILE A 713 17.78 41.35 -5.54
C ILE A 713 17.69 40.96 -4.06
N VAL A 714 16.46 40.84 -3.56
CA VAL A 714 16.20 40.36 -2.20
C VAL A 714 16.32 38.84 -2.19
N VAL A 715 17.26 38.31 -1.41
CA VAL A 715 17.54 36.91 -1.27
C VAL A 715 17.04 36.43 0.09
N PRO A 716 16.09 35.45 0.14
CA PRO A 716 15.65 34.86 1.41
C PRO A 716 16.75 34.00 2.01
N TYR A 717 16.97 34.14 3.34
CA TYR A 717 17.89 33.32 4.11
C TYR A 717 17.09 32.29 4.94
N TYR A 718 17.39 30.99 4.74
CA TYR A 718 16.73 29.89 5.44
C TYR A 718 17.58 29.41 6.61
N GLY A 719 16.90 28.98 7.69
CA GLY A 719 17.49 28.33 8.83
C GLY A 719 17.79 26.85 8.61
N LEU A 720 17.78 26.07 9.69
CA LEU A 720 17.95 24.62 9.64
C LEU A 720 16.78 23.96 8.91
N ARG A 721 17.06 22.86 8.20
CA ARG A 721 16.07 22.11 7.41
C ARG A 721 14.99 21.50 8.30
N ASN A 722 13.70 21.62 7.91
CA ASN A 722 12.53 21.06 8.58
C ASN A 722 12.39 21.49 10.06
N GLN A 723 12.83 22.70 10.42
CA GLN A 723 12.75 23.21 11.78
C GLN A 723 11.37 23.75 12.12
N GLU A 724 10.71 24.38 11.16
CA GLU A 724 9.40 25.00 11.33
C GLU A 724 8.27 24.01 10.97
N ARG A 725 7.02 24.35 11.30
CA ARG A 725 5.84 23.55 10.97
C ARG A 725 4.73 24.37 10.35
N LEU A 726 3.99 23.77 9.43
CA LEU A 726 2.71 24.30 8.98
C LEU A 726 1.72 24.30 10.15
N PRO A 727 0.66 25.15 10.10
CA PRO A 727 -0.45 25.10 11.05
C PRO A 727 -1.12 23.72 11.10
N ASP A 728 -1.65 23.35 12.27
CA ASP A 728 -2.37 22.10 12.47
C ASP A 728 -3.55 21.96 11.51
N TYR A 729 -3.69 20.77 10.95
CA TYR A 729 -4.75 20.37 10.03
C TYR A 729 -5.93 19.79 10.80
N ASN A 730 -7.15 20.26 10.52
CA ASN A 730 -8.33 19.53 10.95
C ASN A 730 -9.50 19.71 9.98
N ARG A 731 -10.39 18.70 9.94
CA ARG A 731 -11.52 18.68 9.02
C ARG A 731 -12.62 17.76 9.53
N LEU A 732 -13.87 18.18 9.31
CA LEU A 732 -15.07 17.38 9.52
C LEU A 732 -15.80 17.22 8.19
N ASP A 733 -16.09 15.98 7.82
CA ASP A 733 -16.89 15.65 6.63
C ASP A 733 -18.14 14.88 7.07
N ILE A 734 -19.27 15.10 6.40
CA ILE A 734 -20.52 14.41 6.66
C ILE A 734 -21.15 13.93 5.35
N SER A 735 -21.92 12.84 5.42
CA SER A 735 -22.76 12.41 4.31
C SER A 735 -24.07 11.79 4.80
N ALA A 736 -25.09 11.85 3.92
CA ALA A 736 -26.36 11.18 4.09
C ALA A 736 -26.66 10.34 2.86
N THR A 737 -26.85 9.05 3.04
CA THR A 737 -27.22 8.11 1.96
C THR A 737 -28.71 7.82 2.03
N LEU A 738 -29.41 8.09 0.91
CA LEU A 738 -30.82 7.80 0.73
C LEU A 738 -30.99 6.58 -0.16
N THR A 739 -31.54 5.50 0.39
CA THR A 739 -31.93 4.28 -0.35
C THR A 739 -33.46 4.31 -0.59
N PRO A 740 -33.92 4.48 -1.83
CA PRO A 740 -35.36 4.54 -2.12
C PRO A 740 -36.09 3.23 -1.83
N LYS A 741 -37.30 3.30 -1.26
CA LYS A 741 -38.18 2.11 -1.07
C LYS A 741 -38.46 1.34 -2.36
N LYS A 742 -38.37 2.00 -3.52
CA LYS A 742 -38.56 1.39 -4.85
C LYS A 742 -37.55 0.28 -5.18
N ASN A 743 -36.46 0.14 -4.41
CA ASN A 743 -35.46 -0.91 -4.60
C ASN A 743 -35.94 -2.31 -4.18
N GLU A 744 -36.96 -2.37 -3.31
CA GLU A 744 -37.54 -3.65 -2.86
C GLU A 744 -38.21 -4.37 -4.02
N GLY A 745 -37.78 -5.62 -4.29
CA GLY A 745 -38.32 -6.49 -5.35
C GLY A 745 -37.95 -6.10 -6.77
N ARG A 746 -37.02 -5.15 -7.01
CA ARG A 746 -36.58 -4.74 -8.34
C ARG A 746 -35.14 -5.16 -8.61
N ASN A 747 -34.83 -5.49 -9.87
CA ASN A 747 -33.46 -5.72 -10.32
C ASN A 747 -32.63 -4.43 -10.29
N TRP A 748 -33.24 -3.28 -10.65
CA TRP A 748 -32.59 -1.97 -10.57
C TRP A 748 -32.68 -1.43 -9.15
N LYS A 749 -31.53 -1.33 -8.48
CA LYS A 749 -31.34 -0.71 -7.16
C LYS A 749 -30.60 0.60 -7.33
N SER A 750 -30.96 1.62 -6.56
CA SER A 750 -30.29 2.92 -6.61
C SER A 750 -30.16 3.54 -5.23
N GLU A 751 -29.22 4.45 -5.09
CA GLU A 751 -29.03 5.26 -3.90
C GLU A 751 -28.53 6.66 -4.26
N TRP A 752 -28.87 7.64 -3.43
CA TRP A 752 -28.37 9.00 -3.53
C TRP A 752 -27.47 9.27 -2.32
N VAL A 753 -26.28 9.75 -2.57
CA VAL A 753 -25.33 10.17 -1.52
C VAL A 753 -25.17 11.67 -1.59
N PHE A 754 -25.57 12.35 -0.51
CA PHE A 754 -25.37 13.78 -0.32
C PHE A 754 -24.21 13.94 0.67
N SER A 755 -23.15 14.65 0.29
CA SER A 755 -22.01 14.85 1.18
C SER A 755 -21.52 16.29 1.20
N ILE A 756 -20.93 16.66 2.32
CA ILE A 756 -20.28 17.94 2.54
C ILE A 756 -18.90 17.65 3.10
N TYR A 757 -17.88 17.99 2.33
CA TYR A 757 -16.49 17.98 2.73
C TYR A 757 -16.16 19.29 3.42
N ASN A 758 -15.42 19.24 4.54
CA ASN A 758 -14.98 20.41 5.31
C ASN A 758 -16.16 21.29 5.77
N VAL A 759 -17.07 20.72 6.56
CA VAL A 759 -18.36 21.33 6.97
C VAL A 759 -18.23 22.73 7.57
N TYR A 760 -17.16 22.98 8.34
CA TYR A 760 -16.92 24.27 8.97
C TYR A 760 -16.00 25.20 8.16
N ASN A 761 -15.75 24.87 6.90
CA ASN A 761 -15.01 25.73 5.95
C ASN A 761 -13.63 26.17 6.45
N ARG A 762 -12.88 25.29 7.12
CA ARG A 762 -11.54 25.62 7.58
C ARG A 762 -10.57 25.65 6.40
N MET A 763 -9.88 26.78 6.23
CA MET A 763 -8.81 26.91 5.24
C MET A 763 -7.52 26.31 5.80
N ASN A 764 -7.35 24.98 5.62
CA ASN A 764 -6.14 24.28 6.00
C ASN A 764 -4.97 24.70 5.10
N ALA A 765 -3.79 24.86 5.69
CA ALA A 765 -2.60 25.24 4.93
C ALA A 765 -2.08 24.04 4.10
N ALA A 766 -2.01 24.21 2.79
CA ALA A 766 -1.28 23.32 1.90
C ALA A 766 0.20 23.76 1.79
N SER A 767 0.42 25.08 1.71
CA SER A 767 1.74 25.70 1.77
C SER A 767 1.65 27.10 2.37
N ILE A 768 2.79 27.63 2.82
CA ILE A 768 2.96 29.05 3.17
C ILE A 768 4.13 29.56 2.35
N ASN A 769 3.85 30.60 1.54
CA ASN A 769 4.84 31.26 0.71
C ASN A 769 5.07 32.68 1.24
N PHE A 770 6.28 33.16 1.11
CA PHE A 770 6.65 34.52 1.50
C PHE A 770 6.86 35.35 0.24
N ARG A 771 6.24 36.52 0.19
CA ARG A 771 6.37 37.46 -0.93
C ARG A 771 6.28 38.89 -0.45
N GLU A 772 6.87 39.80 -1.19
CA GLU A 772 6.65 41.22 -1.00
C GLU A 772 5.28 41.61 -1.56
N ASN A 773 4.50 42.32 -0.77
CA ASN A 773 3.26 42.92 -1.20
C ASN A 773 3.61 44.15 -2.06
N GLN A 774 3.28 44.11 -3.33
CA GLN A 774 3.63 45.14 -4.33
C GLN A 774 3.01 46.53 -4.04
N ASP A 775 1.88 46.57 -3.29
CA ASP A 775 1.18 47.82 -2.96
C ASP A 775 1.76 48.48 -1.71
N THR A 776 2.28 47.71 -0.78
CA THR A 776 2.75 48.20 0.52
C THR A 776 4.26 48.12 0.73
N GLY A 777 5.00 47.38 -0.09
CA GLY A 777 6.42 47.09 0.08
C GLY A 777 6.74 46.24 1.32
N VAL A 778 5.73 45.65 1.97
CA VAL A 778 5.89 44.83 3.19
C VAL A 778 5.90 43.35 2.83
N ASN A 779 6.83 42.58 3.41
CA ASN A 779 6.82 41.13 3.28
C ASN A 779 5.65 40.53 4.02
N GLU A 780 4.93 39.67 3.32
CA GLU A 780 3.79 38.94 3.83
C GLU A 780 3.95 37.41 3.68
N ALA A 781 3.42 36.70 4.66
CA ALA A 781 3.29 35.22 4.59
C ALA A 781 1.90 34.89 4.02
N VAL A 782 1.87 34.29 2.83
CA VAL A 782 0.64 33.92 2.12
C VAL A 782 0.36 32.44 2.27
N ARG A 783 -0.71 32.10 2.99
CA ARG A 783 -1.20 30.73 3.14
C ARG A 783 -2.00 30.33 1.92
N THR A 784 -1.55 29.28 1.24
CA THR A 784 -2.32 28.62 0.17
C THR A 784 -3.17 27.52 0.81
N SER A 785 -4.47 27.53 0.54
CA SER A 785 -5.43 26.48 0.94
C SER A 785 -6.12 25.98 -0.33
N ILE A 786 -6.33 24.66 -0.42
CA ILE A 786 -6.87 24.05 -1.64
C ILE A 786 -8.39 23.96 -1.57
N PHE A 787 -8.92 23.49 -0.43
CA PHE A 787 -10.34 23.29 -0.27
C PHE A 787 -10.92 24.03 0.94
N GLY A 788 -11.99 24.78 0.67
CA GLY A 788 -13.00 25.17 1.65
C GLY A 788 -14.10 24.12 1.76
N ILE A 789 -15.34 24.57 1.98
CA ILE A 789 -16.53 23.70 1.98
C ILE A 789 -16.83 23.22 0.55
N VAL A 790 -16.97 21.89 0.36
CA VAL A 790 -17.32 21.31 -0.94
C VAL A 790 -18.54 20.40 -0.79
N PRO A 791 -19.74 20.84 -1.19
CA PRO A 791 -20.91 19.99 -1.27
C PRO A 791 -20.83 19.10 -2.50
N SER A 792 -21.33 17.87 -2.40
CA SER A 792 -21.44 16.97 -3.54
C SER A 792 -22.66 16.05 -3.47
N VAL A 793 -23.11 15.60 -4.64
CA VAL A 793 -24.22 14.65 -4.80
C VAL A 793 -23.77 13.56 -5.77
N THR A 794 -23.99 12.32 -5.40
CA THR A 794 -23.70 11.17 -6.25
C THR A 794 -24.92 10.25 -6.34
N TYR A 795 -25.28 9.84 -7.54
CA TYR A 795 -26.28 8.83 -7.80
C TYR A 795 -25.61 7.51 -8.14
N ASN A 796 -25.76 6.51 -7.28
CA ASN A 796 -25.26 5.15 -7.49
C ASN A 796 -26.39 4.23 -7.93
N PHE A 797 -26.08 3.25 -8.78
CA PHE A 797 -27.04 2.24 -9.25
C PHE A 797 -26.39 0.88 -9.40
N LYS A 798 -27.21 -0.17 -9.24
CA LYS A 798 -26.85 -1.58 -9.47
C LYS A 798 -28.02 -2.26 -10.17
N PHE A 799 -27.69 -3.03 -11.22
CA PHE A 799 -28.65 -3.81 -12.02
C PHE A 799 -28.28 -5.29 -12.04
#